data_5bf911bc056b1a34d24d857bbd4f48b2
#
_entry.id   5bf911bc056b1a34d24d857bbd4f48b2
#
_cell.length_a   1.000
_cell.length_b   1.000
_cell.length_c   1.000
_cell.angle_alpha   90.00
_cell.angle_beta   90.00
_cell.angle_gamma   90.00
#
_symmetry.space_group_name_H-M   'P 1'
#
loop_
_entity.id
_entity.type
_entity.pdbx_description
1 polymer ?
#
loop_
_entity_poly.entity_id
_entity_poly.type
_entity_poly.pdbx_seq_one_letter_code
_entity_poly.pdbx_strand_id
1 'polypeptide(L)'
;MKKLLRLFLFISIFTNNIFSQNVSNYYKAMDEFNSSEFAQAVNQFQKFYNDYSYKDELYSTAKFYEADALWKIGELDAAATGFSYLITNFSNSNFRADAIYNLGMIYFLLKRYDKCRFYFLKFTDEYSSNNNYGVALYWIGESYAIENKYNNAIQILKQAIDVKSNNYIDYAIYKLGNIYEKQTDYKNAVKYYNQLLTYYKNSPLAIYAQRRIGISYFNLKDYQSSILELNNPLIKDLNEKDKAQSLYLLANANYRAKNFTNAEKIYIQIIKNFPSSPIIRESKFALAWSYFQQKKFGKAYNTFTSINNRNDNISEESAFWAAEAKRYSGQGKSALEIYKTFVSNFPNSRFTADALYKISVIYYSNGIYKKAEEYLLKDKQLIKLTPKTDVILAQIKLKQNQYREAEEYFRQANSFKHIGRNTKNISDFGLAVSLFQQKRYQESLAILLRLNNSYPDFEADKIHFYIAENNFALSNYSAAVSNYKKINIANNELNRLALYGLGYAYFNLKDFEKAGFYFDDFVKKYPNDKNIVEVKLRLADSYYGDKNFTSSSKVYNDILKSINRAKNVDYVLYQYSQALYKAGKSNQAIKEFKNLQRRFPRSKYADKSLYIVGWISFQKNNYEDAIKDYNITLKKYPTTSLAPIIYYSIGDAFFNLGNYESAILSYQKVMVAYPRSKYVFDAVNGIQYCYVAQNKIDKAVSFVKEFVLHNPGLKFIDKLSFKIGELYYGLGDYKKSQEEYMAFTEKYKKSSLLPEAYYWIGKSDEQQKNDEEAIVNFTKVYNSYPKNEIAAAAVIELSNIYNRLKRFEEAEKILTSAIDNLRESPRAAEIAFMKGVTFVNADNVSSAYDAFNDVINYYDGTIFAEKAKLELGLIDLSAKRYQNAEHYFREISEKRTDEIGAKAQYYLGETLLEQNNLTDAISALVRVNTIFPNYDEWVTKSFLKLGDAFVKQKDKKKARQMYRKVLNRHSKGKIANEARMKLRRIR
;
A
#
# COMPACT_ATOMS: atom_id res chain seq x y z
N MET A 1 47.59 -108.01 82.33
CA MET A 1 47.02 -107.83 80.99
C MET A 1 45.51 -107.68 80.95
N LYS A 2 44.71 -108.35 81.80
CA LYS A 2 43.23 -108.16 81.72
C LYS A 2 42.68 -106.83 82.27
N LYS A 3 43.40 -106.03 83.06
CA LYS A 3 42.97 -104.70 83.54
C LYS A 3 43.30 -103.62 82.51
N LEU A 4 44.30 -103.74 81.73
CA LEU A 4 44.62 -102.78 80.64
C LEU A 4 43.64 -102.91 79.44
N LEU A 5 43.19 -104.14 79.16
CA LEU A 5 42.24 -104.41 78.07
C LEU A 5 40.80 -103.83 78.39
N ARG A 6 40.44 -103.82 79.61
CA ARG A 6 39.18 -103.23 80.06
C ARG A 6 39.22 -101.66 80.06
N LEU A 7 40.42 -101.10 80.32
CA LEU A 7 40.56 -99.69 80.32
C LEU A 7 40.58 -99.21 78.86
N PHE A 8 41.16 -99.95 77.90
CA PHE A 8 41.15 -99.67 76.49
C PHE A 8 39.80 -99.81 75.85
N LEU A 9 39.01 -100.82 76.28
CA LEU A 9 37.64 -101.03 75.83
C LEU A 9 36.68 -99.94 76.40
N PHE A 10 36.91 -99.49 77.67
CA PHE A 10 36.10 -98.41 78.26
C PHE A 10 36.47 -97.05 77.64
N ILE A 11 37.70 -96.76 77.29
CA ILE A 11 38.12 -95.53 76.65
C ILE A 11 37.65 -95.55 75.19
N SER A 12 37.65 -96.68 74.45
CA SER A 12 37.12 -96.73 73.10
C SER A 12 35.60 -96.67 73.03
N ILE A 13 34.89 -97.15 74.01
CA ILE A 13 33.42 -97.10 74.13
C ILE A 13 33.03 -95.62 74.53
N PHE A 14 33.77 -94.97 75.44
CA PHE A 14 33.43 -93.62 75.89
C PHE A 14 33.86 -92.58 74.75
N THR A 15 34.94 -92.84 74.11
CA THR A 15 35.38 -91.96 72.98
C THR A 15 34.41 -92.07 71.78
N ASN A 16 33.89 -93.29 71.47
CA ASN A 16 32.96 -93.54 70.42
C ASN A 16 31.55 -92.93 70.75
N ASN A 17 31.10 -92.99 72.06
CA ASN A 17 29.83 -92.41 72.48
C ASN A 17 29.90 -90.90 72.48
N ILE A 18 31.01 -90.31 72.94
CA ILE A 18 31.15 -88.83 72.89
C ILE A 18 31.26 -88.34 71.41
N PHE A 19 31.95 -89.03 70.55
CA PHE A 19 32.01 -88.69 69.13
C PHE A 19 30.63 -88.86 68.46
N SER A 20 29.83 -89.90 68.79
CA SER A 20 28.50 -90.10 68.21
C SER A 20 27.48 -89.07 68.70
N GLN A 21 27.59 -88.57 69.92
CA GLN A 21 26.70 -87.59 70.48
C GLN A 21 27.01 -86.19 69.93
N ASN A 22 28.25 -85.85 69.78
CA ASN A 22 28.70 -84.56 69.27
C ASN A 22 28.33 -84.32 67.76
N VAL A 23 28.17 -85.35 66.97
CA VAL A 23 27.78 -85.27 65.53
C VAL A 23 26.26 -85.34 65.31
N SER A 24 25.55 -85.98 66.30
CA SER A 24 24.06 -86.08 66.24
C SER A 24 23.34 -84.76 66.10
N ASN A 25 23.78 -83.74 66.83
CA ASN A 25 23.17 -82.39 66.70
C ASN A 25 23.36 -81.72 65.30
N TYR A 26 24.51 -82.10 64.64
CA TYR A 26 24.71 -81.68 63.28
C TYR A 26 23.68 -82.28 62.30
N TYR A 27 23.53 -83.61 62.33
CA TYR A 27 22.57 -84.29 61.44
C TYR A 27 21.13 -83.82 61.70
N LYS A 28 20.77 -83.62 62.94
CA LYS A 28 19.45 -83.11 63.30
C LYS A 28 19.23 -81.62 62.77
N ALA A 29 20.27 -80.81 62.89
CA ALA A 29 20.25 -79.49 62.32
C ALA A 29 20.06 -79.50 60.80
N MET A 30 20.77 -80.42 60.08
CA MET A 30 20.62 -80.56 58.61
C MET A 30 19.24 -81.14 58.23
N ASP A 31 18.66 -82.06 59.00
CA ASP A 31 17.28 -82.52 58.74
C ASP A 31 16.29 -81.44 58.88
N GLU A 32 16.39 -80.62 59.93
CA GLU A 32 15.55 -79.45 60.13
C GLU A 32 15.75 -78.36 59.01
N PHE A 33 16.99 -78.16 58.56
CA PHE A 33 17.30 -77.31 57.48
C PHE A 33 16.65 -77.77 56.16
N ASN A 34 16.82 -79.09 55.86
CA ASN A 34 16.23 -79.70 54.68
C ASN A 34 14.67 -79.69 54.70
N SER A 35 14.10 -79.79 55.90
CA SER A 35 12.65 -79.70 56.14
C SER A 35 12.17 -78.21 56.07
N SER A 36 13.05 -77.27 55.82
CA SER A 36 12.75 -75.78 55.80
C SER A 36 12.40 -75.25 57.22
N GLU A 37 12.69 -75.95 58.28
CA GLU A 37 12.51 -75.52 59.68
C GLU A 37 13.73 -74.73 60.16
N PHE A 38 14.07 -73.62 59.39
CA PHE A 38 15.34 -72.92 59.53
C PHE A 38 15.64 -72.36 60.91
N ALA A 39 14.65 -71.91 61.69
CA ALA A 39 14.82 -71.39 63.06
C ALA A 39 15.22 -72.45 64.00
N GLN A 40 14.67 -73.67 63.84
CA GLN A 40 15.01 -74.80 64.62
C GLN A 40 16.43 -75.31 64.25
N ALA A 41 16.70 -75.35 62.96
CA ALA A 41 18.01 -75.70 62.50
C ALA A 41 19.15 -74.80 63.07
N VAL A 42 18.92 -73.49 63.17
CA VAL A 42 19.87 -72.56 63.86
C VAL A 42 20.13 -72.96 65.29
N ASN A 43 19.07 -73.28 66.05
CA ASN A 43 19.23 -73.68 67.43
C ASN A 43 20.02 -75.01 67.59
N GLN A 44 19.84 -75.99 66.67
CA GLN A 44 20.56 -77.23 66.67
C GLN A 44 22.02 -77.06 66.27
N PHE A 45 22.30 -76.15 65.27
CA PHE A 45 23.65 -75.81 64.96
C PHE A 45 24.41 -75.17 66.11
N GLN A 46 23.72 -74.30 66.92
CA GLN A 46 24.31 -73.76 68.15
C GLN A 46 24.61 -74.81 69.20
N LYS A 47 23.71 -75.78 69.42
CA LYS A 47 24.00 -76.94 70.32
C LYS A 47 25.18 -77.73 69.81
N PHE A 48 25.28 -77.94 68.47
CA PHE A 48 26.40 -78.70 67.93
C PHE A 48 27.70 -78.02 68.25
N TYR A 49 27.91 -76.74 68.21
CA TYR A 49 29.12 -75.98 68.50
C TYR A 49 29.45 -76.02 70.00
N ASN A 50 28.52 -76.18 70.85
CA ASN A 50 28.78 -76.38 72.30
C ASN A 50 29.46 -77.72 72.57
N ASP A 51 29.10 -78.75 71.81
CA ASP A 51 29.54 -80.08 71.99
C ASP A 51 30.69 -80.51 71.08
N TYR A 52 30.98 -79.77 70.02
CA TYR A 52 31.94 -80.04 68.97
C TYR A 52 32.95 -78.94 68.82
N SER A 53 34.24 -79.25 69.27
CA SER A 53 35.30 -78.26 69.34
C SER A 53 36.32 -78.30 68.19
N TYR A 54 36.16 -79.27 67.24
CA TYR A 54 37.07 -79.35 66.10
C TYR A 54 36.71 -78.38 65.01
N LYS A 55 37.72 -77.68 64.55
CA LYS A 55 37.55 -76.71 63.43
C LYS A 55 37.93 -77.36 62.09
N ASP A 56 37.17 -78.39 61.73
CA ASP A 56 37.33 -79.18 60.46
C ASP A 56 36.27 -78.82 59.40
N GLU A 57 36.17 -79.63 58.36
CA GLU A 57 35.25 -79.51 57.29
C GLU A 57 33.77 -79.58 57.77
N LEU A 58 33.48 -80.43 58.74
CA LEU A 58 32.15 -80.61 59.32
C LEU A 58 31.69 -79.34 60.05
N TYR A 59 32.59 -78.73 60.80
CA TYR A 59 32.38 -77.48 61.48
C TYR A 59 32.14 -76.36 60.51
N SER A 60 32.91 -76.29 59.47
CA SER A 60 32.75 -75.29 58.45
C SER A 60 31.46 -75.48 57.65
N THR A 61 31.03 -76.69 57.37
CA THR A 61 29.75 -77.03 56.75
C THR A 61 28.59 -76.63 57.62
N ALA A 62 28.67 -76.95 58.93
CA ALA A 62 27.63 -76.48 59.91
C ALA A 62 27.49 -74.93 59.90
N LYS A 63 28.62 -74.22 59.91
CA LYS A 63 28.64 -72.75 59.89
C LYS A 63 28.03 -72.16 58.60
N PHE A 64 28.23 -72.88 57.48
CA PHE A 64 27.60 -72.47 56.25
C PHE A 64 26.06 -72.59 56.35
N TYR A 65 25.56 -73.75 56.74
CA TYR A 65 24.12 -73.97 56.77
C TYR A 65 23.46 -73.27 57.91
N GLU A 66 24.09 -72.97 59.04
CA GLU A 66 23.58 -72.04 60.08
C GLU A 66 23.41 -70.69 59.53
N ALA A 67 24.41 -70.15 58.85
CA ALA A 67 24.35 -68.79 58.22
C ALA A 67 23.29 -68.72 57.12
N ASP A 68 23.14 -69.81 56.35
CA ASP A 68 22.07 -69.84 55.29
C ASP A 68 20.70 -69.95 55.92
N ALA A 69 20.52 -70.76 57.02
CA ALA A 69 19.26 -70.76 57.77
C ALA A 69 18.89 -69.40 58.34
N LEU A 70 19.89 -68.71 58.97
CA LEU A 70 19.73 -67.36 59.42
C LEU A 70 19.27 -66.40 58.30
N TRP A 71 19.85 -66.55 57.12
CA TRP A 71 19.41 -65.76 55.96
C TRP A 71 17.97 -66.06 55.55
N LYS A 72 17.64 -67.38 55.51
CA LYS A 72 16.25 -67.80 55.15
C LYS A 72 15.18 -67.29 56.12
N ILE A 73 15.47 -67.11 57.42
CA ILE A 73 14.57 -66.52 58.42
C ILE A 73 14.58 -64.96 58.45
N GLY A 74 15.50 -64.38 57.68
CA GLY A 74 15.59 -62.91 57.55
C GLY A 74 16.56 -62.25 58.53
N GLU A 75 17.28 -62.98 59.32
CA GLU A 75 18.26 -62.50 60.29
C GLU A 75 19.60 -62.16 59.57
N LEU A 76 19.51 -61.13 58.72
CA LEU A 76 20.59 -60.83 57.72
C LEU A 76 21.91 -60.45 58.35
N ASP A 77 21.94 -59.68 59.48
CA ASP A 77 23.21 -59.33 60.13
C ASP A 77 23.85 -60.54 60.84
N ALA A 78 23.06 -61.43 61.41
CA ALA A 78 23.57 -62.70 62.00
C ALA A 78 24.09 -63.62 60.91
N ALA A 79 23.39 -63.81 59.82
CA ALA A 79 23.82 -64.57 58.66
C ALA A 79 25.14 -64.04 58.06
N ALA A 80 25.25 -62.69 57.92
CA ALA A 80 26.49 -62.04 57.48
C ALA A 80 27.65 -62.30 58.40
N THR A 81 27.40 -62.32 59.74
CA THR A 81 28.44 -62.71 60.75
C THR A 81 28.90 -64.16 60.57
N GLY A 82 27.95 -65.08 60.41
CA GLY A 82 28.23 -66.52 60.20
C GLY A 82 29.02 -66.76 58.94
N PHE A 83 28.60 -66.23 57.77
CA PHE A 83 29.36 -66.39 56.54
C PHE A 83 30.75 -65.67 56.60
N SER A 84 30.85 -64.47 57.23
CA SER A 84 32.14 -63.83 57.43
C SER A 84 33.06 -64.63 58.29
N TYR A 85 32.57 -65.22 59.37
CA TYR A 85 33.33 -66.17 60.21
C TYR A 85 33.88 -67.37 59.40
N LEU A 86 33.06 -68.01 58.57
CA LEU A 86 33.46 -69.09 57.70
C LEU A 86 34.57 -68.66 56.78
N ILE A 87 34.43 -67.58 56.08
CA ILE A 87 35.38 -67.04 55.11
C ILE A 87 36.76 -66.78 55.75
N THR A 88 36.73 -66.23 56.99
CA THR A 88 37.94 -65.85 57.74
C THR A 88 38.71 -67.04 58.31
N ASN A 89 37.95 -67.99 58.86
CA ASN A 89 38.59 -69.09 59.66
C ASN A 89 38.69 -70.38 58.88
N PHE A 90 38.05 -70.60 57.78
CA PHE A 90 38.06 -71.83 56.95
C PHE A 90 38.39 -71.56 55.48
N SER A 91 39.66 -71.21 55.19
CA SER A 91 40.06 -70.85 53.86
C SER A 91 39.89 -71.94 52.79
N ASN A 92 39.95 -73.24 53.23
CA ASN A 92 39.79 -74.36 52.35
C ASN A 92 38.42 -75.04 52.41
N SER A 93 37.44 -74.42 52.96
CA SER A 93 36.05 -74.92 52.98
C SER A 93 35.47 -75.04 51.60
N ASN A 94 34.79 -76.16 51.31
CA ASN A 94 34.11 -76.37 50.02
C ASN A 94 32.97 -75.30 49.81
N PHE A 95 32.45 -74.75 50.92
CA PHE A 95 31.41 -73.74 50.90
C PHE A 95 31.95 -72.29 50.85
N ARG A 96 33.24 -72.07 50.80
CA ARG A 96 33.83 -70.73 50.85
C ARG A 96 33.39 -69.84 49.70
N ALA A 97 33.33 -70.39 48.50
CA ALA A 97 32.82 -69.67 47.34
C ALA A 97 31.39 -69.21 47.57
N ASP A 98 30.51 -70.13 47.97
CA ASP A 98 29.08 -69.83 48.23
C ASP A 98 28.89 -68.85 49.38
N ALA A 99 29.72 -68.98 50.44
CA ALA A 99 29.70 -68.08 51.57
C ALA A 99 30.10 -66.65 51.21
N ILE A 100 31.13 -66.46 50.36
CA ILE A 100 31.48 -65.11 49.84
C ILE A 100 30.39 -64.58 48.99
N TYR A 101 29.82 -65.41 48.07
CA TYR A 101 28.70 -64.99 47.22
C TYR A 101 27.47 -64.58 48.03
N ASN A 102 27.05 -65.47 48.97
CA ASN A 102 25.88 -65.18 49.81
C ASN A 102 26.06 -63.93 50.67
N LEU A 103 27.27 -63.70 51.19
CA LEU A 103 27.63 -62.55 51.96
C LEU A 103 27.48 -61.24 51.10
N GLY A 104 27.90 -61.30 49.84
CA GLY A 104 27.70 -60.23 48.86
C GLY A 104 26.19 -59.92 48.67
N MET A 105 25.34 -60.98 48.55
CA MET A 105 23.89 -60.87 48.42
C MET A 105 23.28 -60.29 49.69
N ILE A 106 23.66 -60.77 50.89
CA ILE A 106 23.17 -60.24 52.16
C ILE A 106 23.45 -58.76 52.31
N TYR A 107 24.69 -58.35 52.00
CA TYR A 107 25.02 -56.92 52.05
C TYR A 107 24.25 -56.09 51.03
N PHE A 108 23.91 -56.68 49.86
CA PHE A 108 23.03 -56.04 48.90
C PHE A 108 21.63 -55.79 49.52
N LEU A 109 21.06 -56.84 50.16
CA LEU A 109 19.74 -56.73 50.84
C LEU A 109 19.75 -55.74 52.00
N LEU A 110 20.88 -55.71 52.76
CA LEU A 110 21.09 -54.72 53.85
C LEU A 110 21.37 -53.31 53.32
N LYS A 111 21.39 -53.12 52.01
CA LYS A 111 21.70 -51.80 51.29
C LYS A 111 23.12 -51.28 51.64
N ARG A 112 24.05 -52.18 52.08
CA ARG A 112 25.42 -51.84 52.40
C ARG A 112 26.26 -52.11 51.11
N TYR A 113 26.03 -51.26 50.09
CA TYR A 113 26.56 -51.55 48.74
C TYR A 113 28.07 -51.60 48.63
N ASP A 114 28.81 -50.83 49.41
CA ASP A 114 30.26 -50.92 49.43
C ASP A 114 30.76 -52.31 49.88
N LYS A 115 30.19 -52.90 50.95
CA LYS A 115 30.48 -54.22 51.41
C LYS A 115 29.97 -55.29 50.42
N CYS A 116 28.84 -55.11 49.84
CA CYS A 116 28.31 -55.93 48.75
C CYS A 116 29.38 -56.11 47.67
N ARG A 117 29.89 -54.96 47.15
CA ARG A 117 30.89 -54.92 46.09
C ARG A 117 32.20 -55.57 46.56
N PHE A 118 32.62 -55.28 47.78
CA PHE A 118 33.85 -55.91 48.33
C PHE A 118 33.79 -57.42 48.26
N TYR A 119 32.71 -58.01 48.70
CA TYR A 119 32.60 -59.47 48.72
C TYR A 119 32.35 -60.06 47.32
N PHE A 120 31.54 -59.42 46.49
CA PHE A 120 31.39 -59.90 45.10
C PHE A 120 32.71 -59.78 44.28
N LEU A 121 33.44 -58.64 44.45
CA LEU A 121 34.79 -58.53 43.81
C LEU A 121 35.74 -59.64 44.32
N LYS A 122 35.76 -59.84 45.61
CA LYS A 122 36.56 -61.00 46.17
C LYS A 122 36.09 -62.30 45.57
N PHE A 123 34.78 -62.51 45.38
CA PHE A 123 34.28 -63.76 44.74
C PHE A 123 34.72 -63.84 43.27
N THR A 124 34.63 -62.80 42.53
CA THR A 124 35.04 -62.81 41.13
C THR A 124 36.55 -62.92 40.93
N ASP A 125 37.35 -62.39 41.84
CA ASP A 125 38.79 -62.53 41.80
C ASP A 125 39.26 -63.98 42.15
N GLU A 126 38.64 -64.61 43.17
CA GLU A 126 39.03 -65.94 43.65
C GLU A 126 38.34 -67.05 42.88
N TYR A 127 37.16 -66.83 42.25
CA TYR A 127 36.34 -67.95 41.68
C TYR A 127 35.81 -67.57 40.26
N SER A 128 36.71 -67.17 39.36
CA SER A 128 36.42 -66.81 37.99
C SER A 128 35.74 -67.84 37.11
N SER A 129 35.95 -69.19 37.46
CA SER A 129 35.31 -70.32 36.79
C SER A 129 33.99 -70.76 37.41
N ASN A 130 33.54 -70.13 38.48
CA ASN A 130 32.29 -70.48 39.14
C ASN A 130 31.09 -70.06 38.31
N ASN A 131 30.02 -70.88 38.30
CA ASN A 131 28.80 -70.63 37.57
C ASN A 131 28.14 -69.26 37.94
N ASN A 132 28.29 -68.81 39.17
CA ASN A 132 27.75 -67.56 39.67
C ASN A 132 28.64 -66.33 39.38
N TYR A 133 29.78 -66.55 38.69
CA TYR A 133 30.73 -65.46 38.36
C TYR A 133 30.04 -64.30 37.63
N GLY A 134 29.32 -64.60 36.56
CA GLY A 134 28.57 -63.61 35.79
C GLY A 134 27.43 -62.93 36.55
N VAL A 135 26.79 -63.71 37.43
CA VAL A 135 25.71 -63.22 38.33
C VAL A 135 26.28 -62.26 39.38
N ALA A 136 27.47 -62.58 39.92
CA ALA A 136 28.18 -61.69 40.85
C ALA A 136 28.53 -60.35 40.20
N LEU A 137 29.03 -60.32 38.96
CA LEU A 137 29.26 -59.15 38.17
C LEU A 137 27.99 -58.32 37.98
N TYR A 138 26.86 -58.98 37.72
CA TYR A 138 25.56 -58.30 37.65
C TYR A 138 25.24 -57.55 38.96
N TRP A 139 25.39 -58.19 40.11
CA TRP A 139 25.09 -57.59 41.40
C TRP A 139 26.08 -56.47 41.76
N ILE A 140 27.36 -56.56 41.38
CA ILE A 140 28.28 -55.43 41.50
C ILE A 140 27.80 -54.26 40.68
N GLY A 141 27.45 -54.49 39.40
CA GLY A 141 26.93 -53.46 38.48
C GLY A 141 25.65 -52.84 39.00
N GLU A 142 24.68 -53.69 39.52
CA GLU A 142 23.43 -53.20 40.10
C GLU A 142 23.70 -52.31 41.30
N SER A 143 24.62 -52.70 42.20
CA SER A 143 24.97 -51.90 43.36
C SER A 143 25.54 -50.53 43.01
N TYR A 144 26.39 -50.47 41.98
CA TYR A 144 26.89 -49.21 41.44
C TYR A 144 25.75 -48.36 40.83
N ALA A 145 24.82 -48.97 40.11
CA ALA A 145 23.70 -48.30 39.50
C ALA A 145 22.75 -47.65 40.49
N ILE A 146 22.52 -48.37 41.65
CA ILE A 146 21.67 -47.83 42.74
C ILE A 146 22.29 -46.59 43.37
N GLU A 147 23.61 -46.52 43.51
CA GLU A 147 24.32 -45.34 44.01
C GLU A 147 24.58 -44.27 42.93
N ASN A 148 23.99 -44.41 41.74
CA ASN A 148 24.17 -43.53 40.59
C ASN A 148 25.62 -43.43 40.06
N LYS A 149 26.50 -44.42 40.42
CA LYS A 149 27.86 -44.56 39.87
C LYS A 149 27.81 -45.21 38.49
N TYR A 150 27.13 -44.54 37.52
CA TYR A 150 26.72 -45.13 36.25
C TYR A 150 27.92 -45.64 35.40
N ASN A 151 29.04 -44.91 35.35
CA ASN A 151 30.20 -45.34 34.56
C ASN A 151 30.75 -46.67 35.04
N ASN A 152 30.90 -46.87 36.39
CA ASN A 152 31.35 -48.12 36.98
C ASN A 152 30.30 -49.23 36.72
N ALA A 153 29.02 -48.94 36.88
CA ALA A 153 27.94 -49.86 36.60
C ALA A 153 27.98 -50.36 35.15
N ILE A 154 28.12 -49.43 34.18
CA ILE A 154 28.20 -49.78 32.76
C ILE A 154 29.37 -50.70 32.46
N GLN A 155 30.56 -50.38 33.01
CA GLN A 155 31.76 -51.21 32.81
C GLN A 155 31.55 -52.64 33.29
N ILE A 156 31.09 -52.82 34.52
CA ILE A 156 30.91 -54.12 35.12
C ILE A 156 29.73 -54.89 34.49
N LEU A 157 28.61 -54.25 34.19
CA LEU A 157 27.48 -54.89 33.52
C LEU A 157 27.85 -55.39 32.11
N LYS A 158 28.69 -54.66 31.37
CA LYS A 158 29.21 -55.16 30.10
C LYS A 158 30.02 -56.42 30.29
N GLN A 159 30.92 -56.48 31.30
CA GLN A 159 31.66 -57.74 31.63
C GLN A 159 30.68 -58.86 32.00
N ALA A 160 29.61 -58.57 32.75
CA ALA A 160 28.62 -59.61 33.12
C ALA A 160 27.87 -60.14 31.87
N ILE A 161 27.69 -59.35 30.81
CA ILE A 161 27.04 -59.78 29.55
C ILE A 161 28.01 -60.72 28.76
N ASP A 162 29.31 -60.48 28.80
CA ASP A 162 30.28 -61.23 28.05
C ASP A 162 30.52 -62.69 28.64
N VAL A 163 29.99 -62.93 29.83
CA VAL A 163 30.09 -64.24 30.49
C VAL A 163 28.97 -65.20 30.05
N LYS A 164 29.28 -66.12 29.14
CA LYS A 164 28.31 -67.04 28.52
C LYS A 164 27.49 -67.89 29.50
N SER A 165 28.02 -68.22 30.66
CA SER A 165 27.34 -69.00 31.73
C SER A 165 26.49 -68.19 32.63
N ASN A 166 26.32 -66.87 32.38
CA ASN A 166 25.58 -65.95 33.24
C ASN A 166 24.06 -66.02 32.97
N ASN A 167 23.33 -66.52 33.94
CA ASN A 167 21.90 -66.63 33.87
C ASN A 167 21.15 -65.21 34.05
N TYR A 168 21.88 -64.14 34.31
CA TYR A 168 21.41 -62.79 34.51
C TYR A 168 21.84 -61.87 33.34
N ILE A 169 22.21 -62.42 32.18
CA ILE A 169 22.60 -61.59 31.02
C ILE A 169 21.48 -60.66 30.59
N ASP A 170 20.26 -61.14 30.50
CA ASP A 170 19.08 -60.35 30.17
C ASP A 170 18.79 -59.24 31.19
N TYR A 171 18.95 -59.53 32.49
CA TYR A 171 18.88 -58.52 33.56
C TYR A 171 19.99 -57.45 33.40
N ALA A 172 21.20 -57.87 33.11
CA ALA A 172 22.34 -56.98 32.89
C ALA A 172 22.13 -56.09 31.69
N ILE A 173 21.65 -56.65 30.57
CA ILE A 173 21.30 -55.87 29.35
C ILE A 173 20.18 -54.89 29.62
N TYR A 174 19.13 -55.31 30.30
CA TYR A 174 17.99 -54.44 30.67
C TYR A 174 18.45 -53.31 31.58
N LYS A 175 19.31 -53.61 32.54
CA LYS A 175 19.87 -52.64 33.47
C LYS A 175 20.74 -51.60 32.76
N LEU A 176 21.57 -52.02 31.79
CA LEU A 176 22.33 -51.08 30.93
C LEU A 176 21.38 -50.14 30.19
N GLY A 177 20.33 -50.65 29.58
CA GLY A 177 19.28 -49.81 28.96
C GLY A 177 18.74 -48.75 29.93
N ASN A 178 18.37 -49.17 31.15
CA ASN A 178 17.88 -48.29 32.20
C ASN A 178 18.89 -47.21 32.63
N ILE A 179 20.19 -47.58 32.74
CA ILE A 179 21.28 -46.66 33.11
C ILE A 179 21.42 -45.58 32.01
N TYR A 180 21.48 -45.98 30.73
CA TYR A 180 21.59 -45.06 29.61
C TYR A 180 20.36 -44.13 29.52
N GLU A 181 19.15 -44.64 29.82
CA GLU A 181 17.96 -43.82 29.93
C GLU A 181 18.10 -42.73 31.01
N LYS A 182 18.59 -43.13 32.21
CA LYS A 182 18.82 -42.16 33.31
C LYS A 182 19.89 -41.13 32.96
N GLN A 183 20.85 -41.46 32.13
CA GLN A 183 21.84 -40.54 31.59
C GLN A 183 21.33 -39.74 30.39
N THR A 184 20.06 -39.90 30.01
CA THR A 184 19.42 -39.28 28.83
C THR A 184 20.04 -39.72 27.49
N ASP A 185 20.87 -40.77 27.50
CA ASP A 185 21.41 -41.37 26.29
C ASP A 185 20.44 -42.42 25.74
N TYR A 186 19.33 -41.93 25.22
CA TYR A 186 18.26 -42.80 24.72
C TYR A 186 18.68 -43.66 23.53
N LYS A 187 19.69 -43.26 22.76
CA LYS A 187 20.19 -44.07 21.64
C LYS A 187 20.84 -45.34 22.13
N ASN A 188 21.72 -45.26 23.12
CA ASN A 188 22.32 -46.43 23.72
C ASN A 188 21.31 -47.24 24.53
N ALA A 189 20.36 -46.61 25.20
CA ALA A 189 19.27 -47.30 25.85
C ALA A 189 18.48 -48.18 24.86
N VAL A 190 18.07 -47.64 23.72
CA VAL A 190 17.38 -48.39 22.65
C VAL A 190 18.25 -49.52 22.12
N LYS A 191 19.57 -49.30 21.95
CA LYS A 191 20.50 -50.35 21.52
C LYS A 191 20.46 -51.53 22.43
N TYR A 192 20.59 -51.35 23.75
CA TYR A 192 20.63 -52.46 24.71
C TYR A 192 19.26 -53.11 24.88
N TYR A 193 18.15 -52.35 24.88
CA TYR A 193 16.81 -52.95 24.92
C TYR A 193 16.54 -53.80 23.68
N ASN A 194 16.97 -53.36 22.48
CA ASN A 194 16.88 -54.15 21.26
C ASN A 194 17.75 -55.41 21.31
N GLN A 195 18.93 -55.31 21.93
CA GLN A 195 19.80 -56.50 22.15
C GLN A 195 19.08 -57.55 22.99
N LEU A 196 18.33 -57.14 24.03
CA LEU A 196 17.53 -58.04 24.86
C LEU A 196 16.42 -58.66 24.01
N LEU A 197 15.66 -57.89 23.24
CA LEU A 197 14.58 -58.43 22.42
C LEU A 197 15.06 -59.34 21.31
N THR A 198 16.28 -59.13 20.81
CA THR A 198 16.87 -59.97 19.74
C THR A 198 17.34 -61.30 20.26
N TYR A 199 18.10 -61.31 21.37
CA TYR A 199 18.80 -62.50 21.84
C TYR A 199 18.07 -63.21 23.02
N TYR A 200 17.21 -62.44 23.77
CA TYR A 200 16.56 -62.93 24.97
C TYR A 200 15.05 -62.68 24.94
N LYS A 201 14.43 -62.94 23.78
CA LYS A 201 13.00 -62.69 23.54
C LYS A 201 12.04 -63.36 24.51
N ASN A 202 12.45 -64.46 25.16
CA ASN A 202 11.68 -65.20 26.16
C ASN A 202 11.91 -64.67 27.59
N SER A 203 12.79 -63.70 27.76
CA SER A 203 12.98 -63.04 29.08
C SER A 203 11.70 -62.41 29.61
N PRO A 204 11.44 -62.50 30.89
CA PRO A 204 10.31 -61.79 31.52
C PRO A 204 10.46 -60.27 31.41
N LEU A 205 11.68 -59.79 31.09
CA LEU A 205 11.99 -58.38 30.89
C LEU A 205 11.69 -57.90 29.48
N ALA A 206 11.46 -58.80 28.51
CA ALA A 206 11.23 -58.43 27.11
C ALA A 206 10.09 -57.47 26.92
N ILE A 207 8.98 -57.67 27.59
CA ILE A 207 7.81 -56.77 27.52
C ILE A 207 8.14 -55.38 28.07
N TYR A 208 8.93 -55.29 29.12
CA TYR A 208 9.34 -54.00 29.68
C TYR A 208 10.41 -53.34 28.81
N ALA A 209 11.32 -54.12 28.21
CA ALA A 209 12.28 -53.58 27.24
C ALA A 209 11.59 -52.97 26.04
N GLN A 210 10.58 -53.65 25.47
CA GLN A 210 9.78 -53.14 24.34
C GLN A 210 9.10 -51.79 24.70
N ARG A 211 8.51 -51.73 25.89
CA ARG A 211 7.93 -50.48 26.37
C ARG A 211 8.98 -49.39 26.52
N ARG A 212 10.16 -49.70 27.07
CA ARG A 212 11.23 -48.74 27.28
C ARG A 212 11.80 -48.20 25.98
N ILE A 213 11.88 -49.03 24.93
CA ILE A 213 12.25 -48.58 23.57
C ILE A 213 11.28 -47.50 23.08
N GLY A 214 9.97 -47.72 23.20
CA GLY A 214 8.97 -46.75 22.82
C GLY A 214 9.09 -45.45 23.62
N ILE A 215 9.40 -45.54 24.94
CA ILE A 215 9.65 -44.37 25.79
C ILE A 215 10.90 -43.61 25.33
N SER A 216 11.98 -44.36 25.04
CA SER A 216 13.27 -43.79 24.63
C SER A 216 13.12 -43.03 23.29
N TYR A 217 12.43 -43.57 22.30
CA TYR A 217 12.12 -42.88 21.04
C TYR A 217 11.24 -41.63 21.26
N PHE A 218 10.31 -41.70 22.17
CA PHE A 218 9.50 -40.50 22.50
C PHE A 218 10.39 -39.35 23.02
N ASN A 219 11.32 -39.68 23.92
CA ASN A 219 12.28 -38.74 24.50
C ASN A 219 13.28 -38.21 23.46
N LEU A 220 13.66 -39.02 22.46
CA LEU A 220 14.43 -38.63 21.28
C LEU A 220 13.63 -37.73 20.31
N LYS A 221 12.35 -37.51 20.57
CA LYS A 221 11.36 -36.81 19.70
C LYS A 221 11.15 -37.54 18.35
N ASP A 222 11.59 -38.79 18.24
CA ASP A 222 11.26 -39.68 17.13
C ASP A 222 9.90 -40.34 17.40
N TYR A 223 8.86 -39.56 17.16
CA TYR A 223 7.50 -39.99 17.48
C TYR A 223 6.99 -41.11 16.59
N GLN A 224 7.52 -41.25 15.36
CA GLN A 224 7.11 -42.32 14.47
C GLN A 224 7.64 -43.67 14.97
N SER A 225 8.91 -43.76 15.32
CA SER A 225 9.48 -44.95 15.93
C SER A 225 8.82 -45.26 17.27
N SER A 226 8.54 -44.23 18.09
CA SER A 226 7.82 -44.42 19.36
C SER A 226 6.43 -45.04 19.15
N ILE A 227 5.70 -44.57 18.13
CA ILE A 227 4.38 -45.12 17.78
C ILE A 227 4.48 -46.58 17.36
N LEU A 228 5.46 -46.89 16.52
CA LEU A 228 5.69 -48.27 16.05
C LEU A 228 5.94 -49.20 17.22
N GLU A 229 6.90 -48.84 18.09
CA GLU A 229 7.33 -49.68 19.21
C GLU A 229 6.25 -49.83 20.30
N LEU A 230 5.48 -48.77 20.59
CA LEU A 230 4.38 -48.83 21.56
C LEU A 230 3.15 -49.56 21.02
N ASN A 231 3.01 -49.75 19.70
CA ASN A 231 1.97 -50.61 19.11
C ASN A 231 2.38 -52.09 19.00
N ASN A 232 3.60 -52.44 19.43
CA ASN A 232 4.05 -53.84 19.39
C ASN A 232 3.10 -54.75 20.21
N PRO A 233 2.70 -55.93 19.68
CA PRO A 233 1.81 -56.86 20.36
C PRO A 233 2.24 -57.25 21.79
N LEU A 234 3.53 -57.32 22.05
CA LEU A 234 4.08 -57.60 23.40
C LEU A 234 3.55 -56.70 24.48
N ILE A 235 3.26 -55.42 24.17
CA ILE A 235 2.75 -54.43 25.14
C ILE A 235 1.35 -54.79 25.66
N LYS A 236 0.60 -55.64 24.94
CA LYS A 236 -0.76 -56.05 25.34
C LYS A 236 -0.76 -56.87 26.63
N ASP A 237 0.33 -57.53 26.98
CA ASP A 237 0.43 -58.40 28.11
C ASP A 237 0.98 -57.72 29.38
N LEU A 238 1.18 -56.38 29.33
CA LEU A 238 1.51 -55.58 30.49
C LEU A 238 0.33 -55.57 31.51
N ASN A 239 0.66 -55.38 32.78
CA ASN A 239 -0.35 -55.11 33.80
C ASN A 239 -1.15 -53.86 33.46
N GLU A 240 -2.36 -53.69 34.00
CA GLU A 240 -3.28 -52.62 33.69
C GLU A 240 -2.68 -51.21 33.85
N LYS A 241 -1.87 -51.02 34.89
CA LYS A 241 -1.21 -49.74 35.17
C LYS A 241 -0.22 -49.37 34.09
N ASP A 242 0.69 -50.29 33.75
CA ASP A 242 1.73 -50.08 32.75
C ASP A 242 1.13 -50.01 31.34
N LYS A 243 0.11 -50.79 31.07
CA LYS A 243 -0.65 -50.74 29.82
C LYS A 243 -1.37 -49.39 29.63
N ALA A 244 -2.04 -48.87 30.62
CA ALA A 244 -2.65 -47.57 30.55
C ALA A 244 -1.61 -46.46 30.30
N GLN A 245 -0.44 -46.53 30.99
CA GLN A 245 0.63 -45.56 30.80
C GLN A 245 1.24 -45.67 29.41
N SER A 246 1.42 -46.90 28.87
CA SER A 246 1.95 -47.12 27.53
C SER A 246 0.99 -46.58 26.46
N LEU A 247 -0.31 -46.80 26.59
CA LEU A 247 -1.32 -46.24 25.72
C LEU A 247 -1.35 -44.72 25.82
N TYR A 248 -1.17 -44.15 26.99
CA TYR A 248 -1.10 -42.69 27.16
C TYR A 248 0.11 -42.12 26.43
N LEU A 249 1.27 -42.77 26.53
CA LEU A 249 2.47 -42.38 25.82
C LEU A 249 2.29 -42.52 24.29
N LEU A 250 1.69 -43.62 23.83
CA LEU A 250 1.35 -43.85 22.42
C LEU A 250 0.43 -42.77 21.88
N ALA A 251 -0.59 -42.37 22.66
CA ALA A 251 -1.48 -41.28 22.29
C ALA A 251 -0.75 -39.95 22.23
N ASN A 252 0.15 -39.67 23.18
CA ASN A 252 1.01 -38.48 23.16
C ASN A 252 1.96 -38.47 21.96
N ALA A 253 2.57 -39.63 21.60
CA ALA A 253 3.41 -39.74 20.42
C ALA A 253 2.63 -39.42 19.14
N ASN A 254 1.41 -39.98 18.99
CA ASN A 254 0.52 -39.66 17.90
C ASN A 254 0.16 -38.17 17.88
N TYR A 255 -0.14 -37.56 19.02
CA TYR A 255 -0.43 -36.13 19.13
C TYR A 255 0.77 -35.28 18.68
N ARG A 256 2.00 -35.63 19.14
CA ARG A 256 3.23 -34.91 18.77
C ARG A 256 3.58 -35.10 17.28
N ALA A 257 3.28 -36.27 16.71
CA ALA A 257 3.39 -36.54 15.27
C ALA A 257 2.27 -35.88 14.45
N LYS A 258 1.39 -35.08 15.07
CA LYS A 258 0.20 -34.44 14.47
C LYS A 258 -0.87 -35.43 13.98
N ASN A 259 -0.81 -36.70 14.36
CA ASN A 259 -1.81 -37.73 14.07
C ASN A 259 -2.98 -37.65 15.08
N PHE A 260 -3.63 -36.46 15.10
CA PHE A 260 -4.63 -36.14 16.15
C PHE A 260 -5.81 -37.11 16.19
N THR A 261 -6.22 -37.66 15.06
CA THR A 261 -7.33 -38.63 14.98
C THR A 261 -6.98 -39.95 15.67
N ASN A 262 -5.73 -40.42 15.51
CA ASN A 262 -5.29 -41.65 16.19
C ASN A 262 -5.07 -41.40 17.70
N ALA A 263 -4.51 -40.24 18.04
CA ALA A 263 -4.40 -39.83 19.43
C ALA A 263 -5.77 -39.79 20.12
N GLU A 264 -6.79 -39.18 19.47
CA GLU A 264 -8.18 -39.16 19.94
C GLU A 264 -8.70 -40.54 20.24
N LYS A 265 -8.57 -41.49 19.32
CA LYS A 265 -9.04 -42.88 19.49
C LYS A 265 -8.41 -43.54 20.72
N ILE A 266 -7.11 -43.39 20.88
CA ILE A 266 -6.35 -44.01 21.96
C ILE A 266 -6.70 -43.38 23.31
N TYR A 267 -6.83 -42.05 23.40
CA TYR A 267 -7.28 -41.40 24.65
C TYR A 267 -8.68 -41.85 25.05
N ILE A 268 -9.61 -41.98 24.08
CA ILE A 268 -10.95 -42.51 24.34
C ILE A 268 -10.87 -43.94 24.86
N GLN A 269 -10.00 -44.79 24.28
CA GLN A 269 -9.76 -46.14 24.73
C GLN A 269 -9.27 -46.18 26.21
N ILE A 270 -8.31 -45.30 26.56
CA ILE A 270 -7.80 -45.19 27.92
C ILE A 270 -8.95 -44.83 28.89
N ILE A 271 -9.73 -43.79 28.54
CA ILE A 271 -10.82 -43.29 29.41
C ILE A 271 -11.90 -44.35 29.61
N LYS A 272 -12.20 -45.14 28.57
CA LYS A 272 -13.20 -46.21 28.63
C LYS A 272 -12.71 -47.45 29.35
N ASN A 273 -11.49 -47.91 29.07
CA ASN A 273 -11.02 -49.23 29.54
C ASN A 273 -10.29 -49.19 30.88
N PHE A 274 -9.81 -48.01 31.31
CA PHE A 274 -9.06 -47.83 32.55
C PHE A 274 -9.63 -46.70 33.44
N PRO A 275 -10.93 -46.72 33.79
CA PRO A 275 -11.60 -45.60 34.43
C PRO A 275 -11.05 -45.22 35.81
N SER A 276 -10.40 -46.15 36.50
CA SER A 276 -9.75 -45.94 37.80
C SER A 276 -8.27 -45.56 37.72
N SER A 277 -7.71 -45.51 36.53
CA SER A 277 -6.30 -45.16 36.38
C SER A 277 -6.02 -43.69 36.77
N PRO A 278 -4.93 -43.41 37.48
CA PRO A 278 -4.58 -42.04 37.87
C PRO A 278 -4.36 -41.12 36.70
N ILE A 279 -4.10 -41.63 35.46
CA ILE A 279 -3.87 -40.84 34.27
C ILE A 279 -5.14 -40.45 33.49
N ILE A 280 -6.33 -40.76 34.02
CA ILE A 280 -7.59 -40.45 33.34
C ILE A 280 -7.80 -38.95 33.14
N ARG A 281 -7.41 -38.18 34.11
CA ARG A 281 -7.59 -36.72 34.08
C ARG A 281 -6.66 -36.07 33.03
N GLU A 282 -5.39 -36.49 33.01
CA GLU A 282 -4.39 -36.12 31.98
C GLU A 282 -4.84 -36.59 30.61
N SER A 283 -5.40 -37.81 30.51
CA SER A 283 -5.91 -38.36 29.25
C SER A 283 -7.09 -37.54 28.71
N LYS A 284 -8.02 -37.13 29.57
CA LYS A 284 -9.13 -36.23 29.21
C LYS A 284 -8.60 -34.87 28.74
N PHE A 285 -7.60 -34.31 29.43
CA PHE A 285 -7.00 -33.06 29.08
C PHE A 285 -6.32 -33.14 27.71
N ALA A 286 -5.54 -34.18 27.45
CA ALA A 286 -4.88 -34.41 26.18
C ALA A 286 -5.87 -34.74 25.04
N LEU A 287 -6.97 -35.44 25.34
CA LEU A 287 -8.10 -35.65 24.41
C LEU A 287 -8.75 -34.34 24.02
N ALA A 288 -9.01 -33.47 24.98
CA ALA A 288 -9.57 -32.14 24.70
C ALA A 288 -8.66 -31.32 23.77
N TRP A 289 -7.36 -31.38 24.00
CA TRP A 289 -6.37 -30.80 23.12
C TRP A 289 -6.37 -31.42 21.72
N SER A 290 -6.52 -32.76 21.62
CA SER A 290 -6.63 -33.45 20.33
C SER A 290 -7.85 -32.99 19.54
N TYR A 291 -8.98 -32.79 20.21
CA TYR A 291 -10.18 -32.18 19.61
C TYR A 291 -9.95 -30.73 19.17
N PHE A 292 -9.27 -29.96 20.02
CA PHE A 292 -8.98 -28.55 19.73
C PHE A 292 -8.13 -28.38 18.47
N GLN A 293 -7.06 -29.20 18.34
CA GLN A 293 -6.19 -29.19 17.15
C GLN A 293 -6.92 -29.64 15.88
N GLN A 294 -7.90 -30.52 16.00
CA GLN A 294 -8.78 -30.92 14.89
C GLN A 294 -9.90 -29.91 14.60
N LYS A 295 -9.91 -28.76 15.26
CA LYS A 295 -10.98 -27.75 15.17
C LYS A 295 -12.37 -28.28 15.60
N LYS A 296 -12.45 -29.42 16.31
CA LYS A 296 -13.65 -29.99 16.89
C LYS A 296 -14.00 -29.29 18.21
N PHE A 297 -14.18 -27.96 18.15
CA PHE A 297 -14.25 -27.12 19.35
C PHE A 297 -15.39 -27.45 20.30
N GLY A 298 -16.52 -27.93 19.79
CA GLY A 298 -17.64 -28.38 20.66
C GLY A 298 -17.25 -29.58 21.51
N LYS A 299 -16.58 -30.59 20.93
CA LYS A 299 -16.06 -31.76 21.66
C LYS A 299 -14.94 -31.36 22.64
N ALA A 300 -14.03 -30.46 22.19
CA ALA A 300 -12.99 -29.94 23.06
C ALA A 300 -13.58 -29.27 24.32
N TYR A 301 -14.55 -28.38 24.12
CA TYR A 301 -15.28 -27.73 25.23
C TYR A 301 -15.87 -28.73 26.21
N ASN A 302 -16.68 -29.68 25.71
CA ASN A 302 -17.33 -30.68 26.57
C ASN A 302 -16.30 -31.52 27.35
N THR A 303 -15.18 -31.83 26.73
CA THR A 303 -14.11 -32.62 27.36
C THR A 303 -13.36 -31.80 28.39
N PHE A 304 -12.96 -30.57 28.09
CA PHE A 304 -12.33 -29.68 29.09
C PHE A 304 -13.21 -29.47 30.31
N THR A 305 -14.50 -29.24 30.11
CA THR A 305 -15.44 -29.02 31.22
C THR A 305 -15.73 -30.28 32.02
N SER A 306 -15.49 -31.47 31.45
CA SER A 306 -15.63 -32.77 32.17
C SER A 306 -14.48 -33.07 33.15
N ILE A 307 -13.47 -32.20 33.20
CA ILE A 307 -12.30 -32.36 34.08
C ILE A 307 -12.65 -31.77 35.45
N ASN A 308 -12.59 -32.64 36.49
CA ASN A 308 -12.92 -32.21 37.87
C ASN A 308 -11.96 -31.13 38.36
N ASN A 309 -12.52 -30.09 38.96
CA ASN A 309 -11.75 -29.00 39.57
C ASN A 309 -11.07 -29.48 40.87
N ARG A 310 -9.74 -29.39 40.90
CA ARG A 310 -8.88 -29.72 42.04
C ARG A 310 -7.99 -28.56 42.48
N ASN A 311 -8.23 -27.35 41.95
CA ASN A 311 -7.38 -26.18 42.17
C ASN A 311 -5.91 -26.40 41.78
N ASP A 312 -5.68 -27.10 40.68
CA ASP A 312 -4.37 -27.39 40.14
C ASP A 312 -4.24 -26.86 38.70
N ASN A 313 -3.06 -26.91 38.15
CA ASN A 313 -2.75 -26.42 36.82
C ASN A 313 -3.67 -27.00 35.72
N ILE A 314 -4.02 -28.30 35.81
CA ILE A 314 -4.90 -28.94 34.82
C ILE A 314 -6.31 -28.36 34.91
N SER A 315 -6.81 -28.05 36.09
CA SER A 315 -8.11 -27.41 36.28
C SER A 315 -8.12 -26.00 35.68
N GLU A 316 -7.09 -25.21 35.98
CA GLU A 316 -6.98 -23.85 35.48
C GLU A 316 -6.87 -23.83 33.93
N GLU A 317 -5.96 -24.66 33.38
CA GLU A 317 -5.81 -24.76 31.94
C GLU A 317 -7.09 -25.24 31.25
N SER A 318 -7.75 -26.27 31.81
CA SER A 318 -9.00 -26.81 31.26
C SER A 318 -10.11 -25.76 31.23
N ALA A 319 -10.27 -25.00 32.31
CA ALA A 319 -11.27 -23.95 32.39
C ALA A 319 -11.01 -22.81 31.39
N PHE A 320 -9.74 -22.38 31.26
CA PHE A 320 -9.36 -21.37 30.32
C PHE A 320 -9.56 -21.83 28.85
N TRP A 321 -9.10 -23.06 28.54
CA TRP A 321 -9.20 -23.60 27.18
C TRP A 321 -10.62 -24.02 26.80
N ALA A 322 -11.48 -24.29 27.77
CA ALA A 322 -12.91 -24.43 27.52
C ALA A 322 -13.53 -23.12 27.00
N ALA A 323 -13.15 -21.98 27.58
CA ALA A 323 -13.56 -20.67 27.07
C ALA A 323 -13.01 -20.40 25.66
N GLU A 324 -11.72 -20.71 25.42
CA GLU A 324 -11.11 -20.59 24.10
C GLU A 324 -11.82 -21.48 23.07
N ALA A 325 -12.19 -22.71 23.41
CA ALA A 325 -12.91 -23.59 22.49
C ALA A 325 -14.27 -22.99 22.10
N LYS A 326 -15.00 -22.39 23.01
CA LYS A 326 -16.24 -21.65 22.70
C LYS A 326 -15.97 -20.43 21.81
N ARG A 327 -14.92 -19.70 22.10
CA ARG A 327 -14.52 -18.54 21.30
C ARG A 327 -14.18 -18.94 19.85
N TYR A 328 -13.37 -19.98 19.66
CA TYR A 328 -13.01 -20.49 18.34
C TYR A 328 -14.18 -21.12 17.57
N SER A 329 -15.22 -21.58 18.28
CA SER A 329 -16.46 -22.03 17.63
C SER A 329 -17.42 -20.89 17.24
N GLY A 330 -17.00 -19.63 17.37
CA GLY A 330 -17.81 -18.46 17.05
C GLY A 330 -18.86 -18.11 18.13
N GLN A 331 -18.88 -18.81 19.27
CA GLN A 331 -19.84 -18.59 20.34
C GLN A 331 -19.32 -17.57 21.37
N GLY A 332 -19.06 -16.34 20.90
CA GLY A 332 -18.42 -15.28 21.69
C GLY A 332 -19.16 -14.95 22.99
N LYS A 333 -20.50 -14.93 22.97
CA LYS A 333 -21.30 -14.69 24.19
C LYS A 333 -21.11 -15.78 25.26
N SER A 334 -21.11 -17.05 24.83
CA SER A 334 -20.86 -18.18 25.77
C SER A 334 -19.43 -18.17 26.27
N ALA A 335 -18.45 -17.88 25.41
CA ALA A 335 -17.05 -17.74 25.79
C ALA A 335 -16.86 -16.63 26.84
N LEU A 336 -17.56 -15.50 26.70
CA LEU A 336 -17.50 -14.37 27.63
C LEU A 336 -17.91 -14.80 29.06
N GLU A 337 -19.01 -15.54 29.22
CA GLU A 337 -19.47 -15.97 30.53
C GLU A 337 -18.52 -17.00 31.16
N ILE A 338 -17.93 -17.89 30.34
CA ILE A 338 -16.95 -18.86 30.83
C ILE A 338 -15.65 -18.14 31.27
N TYR A 339 -15.16 -17.14 30.51
CA TYR A 339 -14.00 -16.35 30.95
C TYR A 339 -14.29 -15.61 32.27
N LYS A 340 -15.47 -15.02 32.44
CA LYS A 340 -15.83 -14.37 33.70
C LYS A 340 -15.81 -15.35 34.88
N THR A 341 -16.40 -16.53 34.68
CA THR A 341 -16.36 -17.61 35.67
C THR A 341 -14.92 -18.05 35.95
N PHE A 342 -14.08 -18.15 34.90
CA PHE A 342 -12.68 -18.47 35.08
C PHE A 342 -11.96 -17.43 35.94
N VAL A 343 -12.11 -16.14 35.63
CA VAL A 343 -11.47 -15.05 36.41
C VAL A 343 -11.94 -15.03 37.85
N SER A 344 -13.22 -15.36 38.10
CA SER A 344 -13.77 -15.49 39.47
C SER A 344 -13.18 -16.66 40.25
N ASN A 345 -13.04 -17.83 39.58
CA ASN A 345 -12.59 -19.05 40.24
C ASN A 345 -11.07 -19.15 40.39
N PHE A 346 -10.33 -18.52 39.48
CA PHE A 346 -8.87 -18.58 39.40
C PHE A 346 -8.26 -17.17 39.31
N PRO A 347 -8.49 -16.31 40.32
CA PRO A 347 -8.03 -14.88 40.19
C PRO A 347 -6.52 -14.74 40.10
N ASN A 348 -5.75 -15.69 40.64
CA ASN A 348 -4.28 -15.68 40.65
C ASN A 348 -3.65 -16.58 39.56
N SER A 349 -4.46 -17.13 38.67
CA SER A 349 -3.96 -17.96 37.57
C SER A 349 -3.11 -17.17 36.61
N ARG A 350 -2.10 -17.82 36.06
CA ARG A 350 -1.27 -17.27 34.97
C ARG A 350 -2.09 -16.88 33.73
N PHE A 351 -3.31 -17.40 33.56
CA PHE A 351 -4.21 -17.11 32.45
C PHE A 351 -5.20 -15.97 32.74
N THR A 352 -5.26 -15.45 33.98
CA THR A 352 -6.23 -14.42 34.34
C THR A 352 -6.08 -13.15 33.54
N ALA A 353 -4.85 -12.70 33.32
CA ALA A 353 -4.56 -11.54 32.47
C ALA A 353 -5.03 -11.77 31.02
N ASP A 354 -4.74 -12.96 30.46
CA ASP A 354 -5.21 -13.33 29.13
C ASP A 354 -6.75 -13.40 29.05
N ALA A 355 -7.39 -13.97 30.06
CA ALA A 355 -8.85 -14.04 30.12
C ALA A 355 -9.50 -12.65 30.19
N LEU A 356 -8.97 -11.73 31.00
CA LEU A 356 -9.42 -10.33 31.08
C LEU A 356 -9.23 -9.60 29.74
N TYR A 357 -8.10 -9.83 29.10
CA TYR A 357 -7.85 -9.32 27.75
C TYR A 357 -8.89 -9.88 26.74
N LYS A 358 -9.18 -11.18 26.77
CA LYS A 358 -10.19 -11.80 25.89
C LYS A 358 -11.60 -11.27 26.16
N ILE A 359 -11.97 -11.10 27.42
CA ILE A 359 -13.23 -10.47 27.81
C ILE A 359 -13.34 -9.07 27.20
N SER A 360 -12.29 -8.27 27.33
CA SER A 360 -12.24 -6.93 26.77
C SER A 360 -12.35 -6.94 25.24
N VAL A 361 -11.62 -7.83 24.56
CA VAL A 361 -11.70 -7.98 23.09
C VAL A 361 -13.12 -8.35 22.63
N ILE A 362 -13.82 -9.23 23.37
CA ILE A 362 -15.21 -9.60 23.06
C ILE A 362 -16.15 -8.41 23.26
N TYR A 363 -16.00 -7.65 24.35
CA TYR A 363 -16.79 -6.43 24.55
C TYR A 363 -16.49 -5.38 23.48
N TYR A 364 -15.21 -5.21 23.11
CA TYR A 364 -14.80 -4.30 22.06
C TYR A 364 -15.45 -4.67 20.69
N SER A 365 -15.40 -5.95 20.32
CA SER A 365 -15.99 -6.43 19.05
C SER A 365 -17.52 -6.27 19.01
N ASN A 366 -18.18 -6.27 20.17
CA ASN A 366 -19.61 -6.03 20.32
C ASN A 366 -19.96 -4.53 20.45
N GLY A 367 -18.99 -3.62 20.32
CA GLY A 367 -19.22 -2.18 20.45
C GLY A 367 -19.42 -1.66 21.88
N ILE A 368 -19.22 -2.49 22.91
CA ILE A 368 -19.44 -2.14 24.31
C ILE A 368 -18.14 -1.63 24.93
N TYR A 369 -17.65 -0.50 24.42
CA TYR A 369 -16.31 0.03 24.70
C TYR A 369 -16.06 0.33 26.17
N LYS A 370 -17.04 0.86 26.91
CA LYS A 370 -16.90 1.16 28.34
C LYS A 370 -16.60 -0.08 29.18
N LYS A 371 -17.32 -1.20 28.93
CA LYS A 371 -17.04 -2.47 29.63
C LYS A 371 -15.72 -3.08 29.18
N ALA A 372 -15.39 -2.95 27.89
CA ALA A 372 -14.09 -3.41 27.39
C ALA A 372 -12.93 -2.75 28.13
N GLU A 373 -13.01 -1.44 28.34
CA GLU A 373 -12.05 -0.65 29.09
C GLU A 373 -12.01 -1.05 30.58
N GLU A 374 -13.17 -1.17 31.22
CA GLU A 374 -13.31 -1.56 32.64
C GLU A 374 -12.59 -2.89 32.94
N TYR A 375 -12.78 -3.91 32.09
CA TYR A 375 -12.14 -5.20 32.27
C TYR A 375 -10.63 -5.18 32.04
N LEU A 376 -10.11 -4.31 31.20
CA LEU A 376 -8.67 -4.12 31.05
C LEU A 376 -8.04 -3.33 32.20
N LEU A 377 -8.80 -2.41 32.80
CA LEU A 377 -8.31 -1.58 33.88
C LEU A 377 -8.55 -2.17 35.27
N LYS A 378 -9.41 -3.22 35.36
CA LYS A 378 -9.85 -3.84 36.63
C LYS A 378 -8.70 -4.40 37.47
N ASP A 379 -7.58 -4.68 36.85
CA ASP A 379 -6.41 -5.24 37.51
C ASP A 379 -5.10 -4.74 36.96
N LYS A 380 -4.80 -3.46 37.20
CA LYS A 380 -3.51 -2.85 36.84
C LYS A 380 -2.30 -3.55 37.47
N GLN A 381 -2.49 -4.34 38.53
CA GLN A 381 -1.38 -5.06 39.17
C GLN A 381 -1.12 -6.44 38.54
N LEU A 382 -2.17 -7.13 38.07
CA LEU A 382 -2.07 -8.43 37.40
C LEU A 382 -1.77 -8.28 35.91
N ILE A 383 -2.33 -7.27 35.25
CA ILE A 383 -2.04 -6.97 33.86
C ILE A 383 -0.74 -6.14 33.84
N LYS A 384 0.40 -6.78 33.88
CA LYS A 384 1.64 -6.17 33.42
C LYS A 384 1.32 -5.57 32.06
N LEU A 385 1.43 -4.22 31.95
CA LEU A 385 1.21 -3.51 30.71
C LEU A 385 1.99 -4.25 29.60
N THR A 386 1.26 -4.91 28.73
CA THR A 386 1.83 -5.61 27.60
C THR A 386 1.51 -4.81 26.35
N PRO A 387 2.34 -4.88 25.29
CA PRO A 387 2.00 -4.19 24.06
C PRO A 387 0.60 -4.48 23.53
N LYS A 388 0.08 -5.69 23.80
CA LYS A 388 -1.28 -6.09 23.39
C LYS A 388 -2.37 -5.38 24.15
N THR A 389 -2.19 -5.20 25.48
CA THR A 389 -3.17 -4.50 26.33
C THR A 389 -3.23 -3.02 25.97
N ASP A 390 -2.07 -2.39 25.75
CA ASP A 390 -2.02 -0.99 25.36
C ASP A 390 -2.64 -0.76 23.98
N VAL A 391 -2.39 -1.67 23.03
CA VAL A 391 -3.03 -1.60 21.71
C VAL A 391 -4.54 -1.69 21.79
N ILE A 392 -5.11 -2.60 22.62
CA ILE A 392 -6.57 -2.70 22.71
C ILE A 392 -7.17 -1.50 23.46
N LEU A 393 -6.50 -0.97 24.50
CA LEU A 393 -6.89 0.26 25.15
C LEU A 393 -6.90 1.43 24.15
N ALA A 394 -5.84 1.57 23.39
CA ALA A 394 -5.74 2.58 22.34
C ALA A 394 -6.88 2.46 21.32
N GLN A 395 -7.20 1.24 20.88
CA GLN A 395 -8.30 1.00 19.94
C GLN A 395 -9.67 1.34 20.57
N ILE A 396 -9.87 1.04 21.85
CA ILE A 396 -11.08 1.43 22.59
C ILE A 396 -11.19 2.95 22.62
N LYS A 397 -10.12 3.66 22.99
CA LYS A 397 -10.07 5.12 23.03
C LYS A 397 -10.34 5.75 21.66
N LEU A 398 -9.78 5.15 20.59
CA LEU A 398 -10.04 5.56 19.22
C LEU A 398 -11.53 5.48 18.86
N LYS A 399 -12.20 4.40 19.25
CA LYS A 399 -13.65 4.20 19.03
C LYS A 399 -14.53 5.12 19.89
N GLN A 400 -14.01 5.58 21.02
CA GLN A 400 -14.65 6.57 21.89
C GLN A 400 -14.37 8.03 21.41
N ASN A 401 -13.66 8.22 20.30
CA ASN A 401 -13.19 9.52 19.78
C ASN A 401 -12.21 10.26 20.71
N GLN A 402 -11.58 9.55 21.65
CA GLN A 402 -10.55 10.06 22.55
C GLN A 402 -9.17 9.92 21.91
N TYR A 403 -8.91 10.71 20.85
CA TYR A 403 -7.77 10.50 19.95
C TYR A 403 -6.40 10.75 20.59
N ARG A 404 -6.30 11.66 21.56
CA ARG A 404 -5.05 11.93 22.30
C ARG A 404 -4.68 10.76 23.22
N GLU A 405 -5.65 10.25 23.99
CA GLU A 405 -5.44 9.08 24.84
C GLU A 405 -5.11 7.84 24.00
N ALA A 406 -5.77 7.68 22.85
CA ALA A 406 -5.44 6.60 21.90
C ALA A 406 -3.99 6.71 21.40
N GLU A 407 -3.53 7.91 21.05
CA GLU A 407 -2.15 8.17 20.65
C GLU A 407 -1.17 7.78 21.77
N GLU A 408 -1.42 8.19 23.02
CA GLU A 408 -0.57 7.88 24.17
C GLU A 408 -0.40 6.37 24.35
N TYR A 409 -1.48 5.61 24.36
CA TYR A 409 -1.43 4.15 24.50
C TYR A 409 -0.74 3.46 23.31
N PHE A 410 -0.95 3.93 22.05
CA PHE A 410 -0.21 3.38 20.91
C PHE A 410 1.28 3.67 20.98
N ARG A 411 1.68 4.88 21.43
CA ARG A 411 3.10 5.22 21.65
C ARG A 411 3.70 4.37 22.77
N GLN A 412 2.95 4.14 23.84
CA GLN A 412 3.36 3.28 24.93
C GLN A 412 3.56 1.84 24.46
N ALA A 413 2.60 1.27 23.71
CA ALA A 413 2.76 -0.04 23.09
C ALA A 413 4.01 -0.12 22.20
N ASN A 414 4.31 0.94 21.46
CA ASN A 414 5.47 1.01 20.57
C ASN A 414 6.81 1.17 21.30
N SER A 415 6.84 1.58 22.57
CA SER A 415 8.04 1.74 23.37
C SER A 415 8.60 0.42 23.93
N PHE A 416 7.84 -0.67 23.87
CA PHE A 416 8.30 -1.96 24.37
C PHE A 416 9.42 -2.55 23.50
N LYS A 417 10.51 -2.96 24.13
CA LYS A 417 11.68 -3.53 23.48
C LYS A 417 11.35 -4.79 22.63
N HIS A 418 10.38 -5.59 23.08
CA HIS A 418 9.97 -6.82 22.43
C HIS A 418 8.48 -6.79 22.10
N ILE A 419 8.12 -6.01 21.08
CA ILE A 419 6.76 -6.00 20.54
C ILE A 419 6.67 -6.98 19.36
N GLY A 420 5.69 -7.88 19.40
CA GLY A 420 5.46 -8.80 18.28
C GLY A 420 5.07 -8.04 17.00
N ARG A 421 5.58 -8.48 15.85
CA ARG A 421 5.42 -7.86 14.53
C ARG A 421 3.97 -7.43 14.24
N ASN A 422 3.02 -8.35 14.41
CA ASN A 422 1.61 -8.04 14.14
C ASN A 422 1.05 -6.98 15.09
N THR A 423 1.40 -7.04 16.38
CA THR A 423 0.99 -6.04 17.38
C THR A 423 1.57 -4.67 17.05
N LYS A 424 2.82 -4.61 16.58
CA LYS A 424 3.49 -3.39 16.13
C LYS A 424 2.77 -2.76 14.95
N ASN A 425 2.44 -3.56 13.93
CA ASN A 425 1.74 -3.07 12.74
C ASN A 425 0.35 -2.50 13.08
N ILE A 426 -0.40 -3.21 13.95
CA ILE A 426 -1.70 -2.71 14.43
C ILE A 426 -1.54 -1.41 15.20
N SER A 427 -0.50 -1.33 16.04
CA SER A 427 -0.21 -0.13 16.83
C SER A 427 0.18 1.06 15.95
N ASP A 428 1.08 0.86 14.99
CA ASP A 428 1.52 1.92 14.07
C ASP A 428 0.36 2.40 13.19
N PHE A 429 -0.47 1.49 12.69
CA PHE A 429 -1.68 1.86 11.94
C PHE A 429 -2.66 2.64 12.81
N GLY A 430 -2.96 2.17 14.04
CA GLY A 430 -3.84 2.87 14.96
C GLY A 430 -3.32 4.24 15.38
N LEU A 431 -2.01 4.35 15.60
CA LEU A 431 -1.35 5.63 15.87
C LEU A 431 -1.54 6.61 14.70
N ALA A 432 -1.32 6.14 13.48
CA ALA A 432 -1.51 6.98 12.29
C ALA A 432 -2.97 7.45 12.16
N VAL A 433 -3.94 6.57 12.40
CA VAL A 433 -5.37 6.94 12.40
C VAL A 433 -5.68 7.95 13.50
N SER A 434 -5.11 7.79 14.70
CA SER A 434 -5.29 8.74 15.81
C SER A 434 -4.76 10.13 15.45
N LEU A 435 -3.59 10.19 14.81
CA LEU A 435 -2.97 11.43 14.32
C LEU A 435 -3.78 12.08 13.21
N PHE A 436 -4.31 11.29 12.27
CA PHE A 436 -5.20 11.76 11.23
C PHE A 436 -6.44 12.46 11.80
N GLN A 437 -7.09 11.84 12.79
CA GLN A 437 -8.27 12.40 13.44
C GLN A 437 -7.96 13.69 14.21
N GLN A 438 -6.73 13.85 14.68
CA GLN A 438 -6.22 15.08 15.28
C GLN A 438 -5.76 16.14 14.26
N LYS A 439 -5.94 15.88 12.94
CA LYS A 439 -5.50 16.73 11.82
C LYS A 439 -3.97 16.89 11.71
N ARG A 440 -3.21 15.99 12.31
CA ARG A 440 -1.74 15.93 12.21
C ARG A 440 -1.36 15.06 10.99
N TYR A 441 -1.75 15.52 9.82
CA TYR A 441 -1.72 14.76 8.58
C TYR A 441 -0.30 14.33 8.14
N GLN A 442 0.70 15.20 8.31
CA GLN A 442 2.08 14.88 7.92
C GLN A 442 2.67 13.74 8.75
N GLU A 443 2.45 13.75 10.06
CA GLU A 443 2.92 12.68 10.95
C GLU A 443 2.21 11.36 10.69
N SER A 444 0.88 11.42 10.50
CA SER A 444 0.08 10.27 10.11
C SER A 444 0.60 9.64 8.80
N LEU A 445 0.82 10.48 7.79
CA LEU A 445 1.30 10.05 6.48
C LEU A 445 2.67 9.38 6.56
N ALA A 446 3.61 9.94 7.32
CA ALA A 446 4.94 9.38 7.50
C ALA A 446 4.91 7.96 8.07
N ILE A 447 4.05 7.71 9.07
CA ILE A 447 3.87 6.38 9.67
C ILE A 447 3.27 5.41 8.66
N LEU A 448 2.22 5.83 7.94
CA LEU A 448 1.53 4.98 6.96
C LEU A 448 2.43 4.60 5.79
N LEU A 449 3.24 5.54 5.28
CA LEU A 449 4.20 5.27 4.21
C LEU A 449 5.27 4.26 4.64
N ARG A 450 5.81 4.42 5.85
CA ARG A 450 6.75 3.45 6.43
C ARG A 450 6.11 2.07 6.57
N LEU A 451 4.87 2.02 7.09
CA LEU A 451 4.14 0.76 7.29
C LEU A 451 3.85 0.07 5.95
N ASN A 452 3.40 0.82 4.95
CA ASN A 452 3.14 0.31 3.61
C ASN A 452 4.39 -0.24 2.92
N ASN A 453 5.54 0.44 3.08
CA ASN A 453 6.80 -0.01 2.48
C ASN A 453 7.34 -1.27 3.17
N SER A 454 7.19 -1.38 4.50
CA SER A 454 7.72 -2.53 5.25
C SER A 454 6.78 -3.75 5.22
N TYR A 455 5.49 -3.53 5.08
CA TYR A 455 4.45 -4.56 5.16
C TYR A 455 3.29 -4.27 4.19
N PRO A 456 3.52 -4.39 2.87
CA PRO A 456 2.55 -3.97 1.84
C PRO A 456 1.21 -4.72 1.90
N ASP A 457 1.20 -5.96 2.41
CA ASP A 457 -0.03 -6.76 2.50
C ASP A 457 -0.83 -6.51 3.79
N PHE A 458 -0.26 -5.79 4.76
CA PHE A 458 -0.95 -5.53 6.03
C PHE A 458 -2.02 -4.45 5.85
N GLU A 459 -3.29 -4.83 5.96
CA GLU A 459 -4.44 -3.91 5.86
C GLU A 459 -4.34 -2.94 4.65
N ALA A 460 -3.83 -3.44 3.52
CA ALA A 460 -3.40 -2.65 2.37
C ALA A 460 -4.44 -1.61 1.93
N ASP A 461 -5.71 -2.02 1.78
CA ASP A 461 -6.78 -1.12 1.37
C ASP A 461 -6.99 0.04 2.35
N LYS A 462 -6.97 -0.25 3.67
CA LYS A 462 -7.13 0.77 4.71
C LYS A 462 -5.93 1.72 4.75
N ILE A 463 -4.73 1.18 4.59
CA ILE A 463 -3.50 1.99 4.55
C ILE A 463 -3.54 2.90 3.34
N HIS A 464 -3.84 2.40 2.15
CA HIS A 464 -3.97 3.21 0.95
C HIS A 464 -5.07 4.27 1.08
N PHE A 465 -6.19 3.91 1.72
CA PHE A 465 -7.24 4.87 2.01
C PHE A 465 -6.75 6.02 2.89
N TYR A 466 -6.12 5.73 4.03
CA TYR A 466 -5.63 6.79 4.91
C TYR A 466 -4.44 7.56 4.34
N ILE A 467 -3.58 6.95 3.52
CA ILE A 467 -2.54 7.67 2.76
C ILE A 467 -3.21 8.66 1.80
N ALA A 468 -4.27 8.24 1.10
CA ALA A 468 -5.00 9.10 0.18
C ALA A 468 -5.70 10.26 0.93
N GLU A 469 -6.38 9.98 2.05
CA GLU A 469 -7.04 10.98 2.88
C GLU A 469 -6.06 12.03 3.45
N ASN A 470 -4.89 11.59 3.94
CA ASN A 470 -3.84 12.50 4.40
C ASN A 470 -3.33 13.39 3.26
N ASN A 471 -3.04 12.80 2.09
CA ASN A 471 -2.60 13.58 0.93
C ASN A 471 -3.67 14.55 0.45
N PHE A 472 -4.95 14.14 0.47
CA PHE A 472 -6.06 15.00 0.14
C PHE A 472 -6.15 16.21 1.10
N ALA A 473 -6.07 15.97 2.41
CA ALA A 473 -6.08 17.00 3.43
C ALA A 473 -4.88 17.97 3.33
N LEU A 474 -3.74 17.48 2.85
CA LEU A 474 -2.54 18.27 2.55
C LEU A 474 -2.56 18.93 1.17
N SER A 475 -3.68 18.83 0.43
CA SER A 475 -3.86 19.34 -0.94
C SER A 475 -2.97 18.66 -1.99
N ASN A 476 -2.37 17.53 -1.68
CA ASN A 476 -1.58 16.71 -2.60
C ASN A 476 -2.50 15.77 -3.41
N TYR A 477 -3.40 16.35 -4.20
CA TYR A 477 -4.48 15.62 -4.85
C TYR A 477 -4.01 14.52 -5.81
N SER A 478 -2.91 14.71 -6.52
CA SER A 478 -2.35 13.69 -7.41
C SER A 478 -1.90 12.44 -6.65
N ALA A 479 -1.25 12.62 -5.49
CA ALA A 479 -0.86 11.52 -4.63
C ALA A 479 -2.09 10.84 -4.00
N ALA A 480 -3.12 11.60 -3.64
CA ALA A 480 -4.39 11.06 -3.15
C ALA A 480 -5.04 10.16 -4.21
N VAL A 481 -5.16 10.62 -5.45
CA VAL A 481 -5.68 9.84 -6.59
C VAL A 481 -4.93 8.53 -6.76
N SER A 482 -3.59 8.59 -6.76
CA SER A 482 -2.76 7.38 -6.92
C SER A 482 -3.05 6.33 -5.86
N ASN A 483 -3.31 6.73 -4.62
CA ASN A 483 -3.57 5.81 -3.53
C ASN A 483 -5.03 5.32 -3.47
N TYR A 484 -6.03 6.18 -3.73
CA TYR A 484 -7.42 5.73 -3.86
C TYR A 484 -7.58 4.65 -4.94
N LYS A 485 -6.87 4.75 -6.06
CA LYS A 485 -6.89 3.76 -7.15
C LYS A 485 -6.31 2.39 -6.79
N LYS A 486 -5.52 2.30 -5.74
CA LYS A 486 -4.95 1.03 -5.27
C LYS A 486 -5.91 0.23 -4.40
N ILE A 487 -7.03 0.81 -3.98
CA ILE A 487 -8.01 0.15 -3.12
C ILE A 487 -8.77 -0.89 -3.94
N ASN A 488 -8.91 -2.09 -3.37
CA ASN A 488 -9.58 -3.20 -4.04
C ASN A 488 -11.08 -2.91 -4.21
N ILE A 489 -11.56 -3.05 -5.44
CA ILE A 489 -12.97 -2.83 -5.82
C ILE A 489 -13.92 -3.79 -5.07
N ALA A 490 -13.46 -4.98 -4.71
CA ALA A 490 -14.25 -5.96 -3.96
C ALA A 490 -14.57 -5.51 -2.52
N ASN A 491 -13.84 -4.55 -1.97
CA ASN A 491 -14.12 -3.96 -0.66
C ASN A 491 -15.19 -2.86 -0.80
N ASN A 492 -16.47 -3.23 -0.77
CA ASN A 492 -17.59 -2.33 -1.03
C ASN A 492 -17.59 -1.04 -0.21
N GLU A 493 -17.20 -1.10 1.06
CA GLU A 493 -17.19 0.09 1.94
C GLU A 493 -16.04 1.04 1.57
N LEU A 494 -14.82 0.54 1.49
CA LEU A 494 -13.66 1.37 1.13
C LEU A 494 -13.71 1.83 -0.32
N ASN A 495 -14.22 0.99 -1.25
CA ASN A 495 -14.41 1.38 -2.64
C ASN A 495 -15.41 2.54 -2.76
N ARG A 496 -16.50 2.52 -1.99
CA ARG A 496 -17.46 3.64 -1.92
C ARG A 496 -16.78 4.93 -1.49
N LEU A 497 -15.96 4.87 -0.42
CA LEU A 497 -15.21 6.04 0.07
C LEU A 497 -14.14 6.48 -0.92
N ALA A 498 -13.47 5.53 -1.59
CA ALA A 498 -12.45 5.83 -2.60
C ALA A 498 -13.04 6.52 -3.83
N LEU A 499 -14.19 6.07 -4.33
CA LEU A 499 -14.89 6.73 -5.45
C LEU A 499 -15.28 8.17 -5.09
N TYR A 500 -15.77 8.36 -3.86
CA TYR A 500 -16.06 9.69 -3.33
C TYR A 500 -14.80 10.55 -3.30
N GLY A 501 -13.71 10.04 -2.72
CA GLY A 501 -12.43 10.73 -2.63
C GLY A 501 -11.80 11.02 -4.00
N LEU A 502 -11.87 10.07 -4.95
CA LEU A 502 -11.39 10.24 -6.33
C LEU A 502 -12.14 11.36 -7.05
N GLY A 503 -13.47 11.37 -6.93
CA GLY A 503 -14.28 12.45 -7.51
C GLY A 503 -13.83 13.83 -7.01
N TYR A 504 -13.66 13.98 -5.69
CA TYR A 504 -13.21 15.25 -5.11
C TYR A 504 -11.77 15.60 -5.43
N ALA A 505 -10.86 14.60 -5.45
CA ALA A 505 -9.46 14.83 -5.77
C ALA A 505 -9.29 15.33 -7.22
N TYR A 506 -9.96 14.70 -8.18
CA TYR A 506 -9.97 15.17 -9.57
C TYR A 506 -10.68 16.52 -9.73
N PHE A 507 -11.74 16.77 -8.99
CA PHE A 507 -12.41 18.07 -8.98
C PHE A 507 -11.49 19.21 -8.54
N ASN A 508 -10.69 18.98 -7.48
CA ASN A 508 -9.71 19.95 -7.02
C ASN A 508 -8.50 20.10 -7.97
N LEU A 509 -8.15 19.05 -8.71
CA LEU A 509 -7.17 19.11 -9.80
C LEU A 509 -7.71 19.83 -11.04
N LYS A 510 -8.99 20.22 -11.05
CA LYS A 510 -9.71 20.77 -12.19
C LYS A 510 -9.80 19.83 -13.41
N ASP A 511 -9.56 18.55 -13.21
CA ASP A 511 -9.80 17.49 -14.20
C ASP A 511 -11.28 17.07 -14.08
N PHE A 512 -12.14 17.93 -14.64
CA PHE A 512 -13.59 17.80 -14.45
C PHE A 512 -14.18 16.59 -15.20
N GLU A 513 -13.55 16.15 -16.27
CA GLU A 513 -13.93 14.93 -17.00
C GLU A 513 -13.83 13.71 -16.06
N LYS A 514 -12.65 13.50 -15.45
CA LYS A 514 -12.45 12.38 -14.52
C LYS A 514 -13.25 12.55 -13.24
N ALA A 515 -13.38 13.77 -12.72
CA ALA A 515 -14.23 14.01 -11.56
C ALA A 515 -15.66 13.56 -11.85
N GLY A 516 -16.21 13.94 -13.01
CA GLY A 516 -17.53 13.53 -13.48
C GLY A 516 -17.66 12.01 -13.60
N PHE A 517 -16.65 11.35 -14.16
CA PHE A 517 -16.62 9.88 -14.28
C PHE A 517 -16.75 9.19 -12.91
N TYR A 518 -15.95 9.58 -11.92
CA TYR A 518 -15.97 8.94 -10.61
C TYR A 518 -17.21 9.27 -9.78
N PHE A 519 -17.73 10.48 -9.88
CA PHE A 519 -19.00 10.82 -9.23
C PHE A 519 -20.19 10.11 -9.88
N ASP A 520 -20.20 9.95 -11.20
CA ASP A 520 -21.24 9.19 -11.92
C ASP A 520 -21.21 7.70 -11.53
N ASP A 521 -20.03 7.11 -11.46
CA ASP A 521 -19.85 5.73 -11.00
C ASP A 521 -20.33 5.55 -9.53
N PHE A 522 -20.04 6.52 -8.67
CA PHE A 522 -20.57 6.54 -7.30
C PHE A 522 -22.09 6.58 -7.29
N VAL A 523 -22.70 7.49 -8.06
CA VAL A 523 -24.15 7.65 -8.13
C VAL A 523 -24.84 6.38 -8.63
N LYS A 524 -24.25 5.69 -9.60
CA LYS A 524 -24.78 4.43 -10.14
C LYS A 524 -24.67 3.27 -9.16
N LYS A 525 -23.54 3.16 -8.45
CA LYS A 525 -23.28 2.03 -7.53
C LYS A 525 -23.96 2.21 -6.18
N TYR A 526 -24.09 3.44 -5.71
CA TYR A 526 -24.57 3.75 -4.36
C TYR A 526 -25.74 4.76 -4.37
N PRO A 527 -26.86 4.47 -5.08
CA PRO A 527 -27.97 5.41 -5.27
C PRO A 527 -28.69 5.80 -3.97
N ASN A 528 -28.56 4.99 -2.92
CA ASN A 528 -29.19 5.24 -1.61
C ASN A 528 -28.20 5.75 -0.55
N ASP A 529 -26.99 6.19 -0.96
CA ASP A 529 -26.03 6.74 -0.01
C ASP A 529 -26.55 8.04 0.61
N LYS A 530 -26.26 8.24 1.90
CA LYS A 530 -26.66 9.48 2.62
C LYS A 530 -26.15 10.76 1.98
N ASN A 531 -25.03 10.71 1.26
CA ASN A 531 -24.40 11.85 0.59
C ASN A 531 -24.80 11.96 -0.89
N ILE A 532 -25.74 11.15 -1.37
CA ILE A 532 -26.08 11.04 -2.80
C ILE A 532 -26.44 12.38 -3.45
N VAL A 533 -27.14 13.25 -2.72
CA VAL A 533 -27.52 14.58 -3.21
C VAL A 533 -26.28 15.45 -3.41
N GLU A 534 -25.33 15.41 -2.48
CA GLU A 534 -24.08 16.15 -2.57
C GLU A 534 -23.23 15.64 -3.73
N VAL A 535 -23.10 14.31 -3.86
CA VAL A 535 -22.34 13.70 -4.96
C VAL A 535 -22.94 14.06 -6.31
N LYS A 536 -24.27 14.00 -6.45
CA LYS A 536 -24.96 14.46 -7.66
C LYS A 536 -24.69 15.95 -7.94
N LEU A 537 -24.62 16.76 -6.90
CA LEU A 537 -24.29 18.18 -7.05
C LEU A 537 -22.87 18.34 -7.62
N ARG A 538 -21.88 17.63 -7.06
CA ARG A 538 -20.51 17.64 -7.58
C ARG A 538 -20.38 17.02 -8.97
N LEU A 539 -21.19 16.01 -9.28
CA LEU A 539 -21.30 15.46 -10.63
C LEU A 539 -21.77 16.53 -11.62
N ALA A 540 -22.84 17.26 -11.26
CA ALA A 540 -23.36 18.34 -12.09
C ALA A 540 -22.35 19.48 -12.25
N ASP A 541 -21.66 19.89 -11.15
CA ASP A 541 -20.60 20.89 -11.16
C ASP A 541 -19.42 20.43 -12.04
N SER A 542 -19.06 19.13 -12.00
CA SER A 542 -18.01 18.56 -12.85
C SER A 542 -18.38 18.62 -14.32
N TYR A 543 -19.58 18.19 -14.70
CA TYR A 543 -20.04 18.32 -16.08
C TYR A 543 -20.07 19.78 -16.54
N TYR A 544 -20.39 20.72 -15.64
CA TYR A 544 -20.35 22.15 -15.96
C TYR A 544 -18.91 22.62 -16.23
N GLY A 545 -17.96 22.22 -15.38
CA GLY A 545 -16.54 22.54 -15.54
C GLY A 545 -15.94 21.95 -16.81
N ASP A 546 -16.36 20.73 -17.18
CA ASP A 546 -15.99 20.03 -18.42
C ASP A 546 -16.74 20.58 -19.68
N LYS A 547 -17.49 21.64 -19.53
CA LYS A 547 -18.32 22.25 -20.58
C LYS A 547 -19.41 21.32 -21.16
N ASN A 548 -19.67 20.17 -20.51
CA ASN A 548 -20.80 19.30 -20.85
C ASN A 548 -22.10 19.85 -20.22
N PHE A 549 -22.54 20.99 -20.69
CA PHE A 549 -23.66 21.71 -20.10
C PHE A 549 -24.98 20.96 -20.20
N THR A 550 -25.15 20.12 -21.22
CA THR A 550 -26.35 19.30 -21.40
C THR A 550 -26.49 18.27 -20.28
N SER A 551 -25.43 17.49 -19.99
CA SER A 551 -25.44 16.54 -18.89
C SER A 551 -25.53 17.24 -17.53
N SER A 552 -24.80 18.34 -17.35
CA SER A 552 -24.87 19.17 -16.16
C SER A 552 -26.32 19.62 -15.87
N SER A 553 -27.01 20.19 -16.86
CA SER A 553 -28.42 20.63 -16.71
C SER A 553 -29.36 19.50 -16.36
N LYS A 554 -29.15 18.30 -16.92
CA LYS A 554 -29.96 17.12 -16.60
C LYS A 554 -29.82 16.72 -15.13
N VAL A 555 -28.58 16.63 -14.64
CA VAL A 555 -28.30 16.21 -13.25
C VAL A 555 -28.82 17.25 -12.26
N TYR A 556 -28.63 18.57 -12.50
CA TYR A 556 -29.21 19.61 -11.64
C TYR A 556 -30.75 19.54 -11.60
N ASN A 557 -31.41 19.29 -12.74
CA ASN A 557 -32.84 19.12 -12.78
C ASN A 557 -33.30 17.90 -11.97
N ASP A 558 -32.56 16.79 -12.02
CA ASP A 558 -32.90 15.60 -11.25
C ASP A 558 -32.73 15.84 -9.74
N ILE A 559 -31.72 16.63 -9.34
CA ILE A 559 -31.57 17.07 -7.96
C ILE A 559 -32.80 17.91 -7.56
N LEU A 560 -33.22 18.91 -8.38
CA LEU A 560 -34.35 19.80 -8.10
C LEU A 560 -35.68 19.05 -7.97
N LYS A 561 -35.86 17.92 -8.66
CA LYS A 561 -37.06 17.07 -8.52
C LYS A 561 -37.07 16.32 -7.19
N SER A 562 -35.91 15.97 -6.67
CA SER A 562 -35.75 15.17 -5.44
C SER A 562 -35.74 15.99 -4.15
N ILE A 563 -35.44 17.32 -4.23
CA ILE A 563 -35.28 18.20 -3.06
C ILE A 563 -36.20 19.40 -3.14
N ASN A 564 -37.38 19.33 -2.48
CA ASN A 564 -38.33 20.48 -2.49
C ASN A 564 -37.99 21.56 -1.44
N ARG A 565 -37.28 21.25 -0.35
CA ARG A 565 -37.05 22.19 0.79
C ARG A 565 -35.64 22.07 1.40
N ALA A 566 -34.66 21.46 0.71
CA ALA A 566 -33.32 21.31 1.25
C ALA A 566 -32.52 22.63 1.26
N LYS A 567 -31.53 22.71 2.11
CA LYS A 567 -30.54 23.78 2.13
C LYS A 567 -29.84 23.85 0.75
N ASN A 568 -29.71 25.05 0.18
CA ASN A 568 -29.06 25.35 -1.11
C ASN A 568 -29.86 25.03 -2.40
N VAL A 569 -31.19 24.89 -2.35
CA VAL A 569 -32.03 24.77 -3.57
C VAL A 569 -31.88 25.97 -4.51
N ASP A 570 -31.72 27.18 -3.98
CA ASP A 570 -31.45 28.41 -4.74
C ASP A 570 -30.12 28.31 -5.53
N TYR A 571 -29.05 27.76 -4.93
CA TYR A 571 -27.79 27.49 -5.63
C TYR A 571 -27.98 26.51 -6.78
N VAL A 572 -28.63 25.38 -6.51
CA VAL A 572 -28.86 24.35 -7.53
C VAL A 572 -29.69 24.92 -8.69
N LEU A 573 -30.73 25.70 -8.39
CA LEU A 573 -31.59 26.32 -9.41
C LEU A 573 -30.81 27.38 -10.22
N TYR A 574 -29.91 28.11 -9.56
CA TYR A 574 -29.03 29.07 -10.25
C TYR A 574 -28.09 28.36 -11.22
N GLN A 575 -27.40 27.30 -10.78
CA GLN A 575 -26.48 26.53 -11.61
C GLN A 575 -27.20 25.76 -12.73
N TYR A 576 -28.41 25.25 -12.45
CA TYR A 576 -29.26 24.66 -13.48
C TYR A 576 -29.58 25.67 -14.60
N SER A 577 -29.97 26.87 -14.22
CA SER A 577 -30.26 27.92 -15.17
C SER A 577 -29.03 28.33 -15.98
N GLN A 578 -27.87 28.41 -15.33
CA GLN A 578 -26.58 28.67 -15.99
C GLN A 578 -26.23 27.55 -17.01
N ALA A 579 -26.40 26.32 -16.61
CA ALA A 579 -26.12 25.15 -17.46
C ALA A 579 -27.06 25.14 -18.69
N LEU A 580 -28.33 25.45 -18.49
CA LEU A 580 -29.30 25.58 -19.59
C LEU A 580 -28.90 26.67 -20.59
N TYR A 581 -28.46 27.83 -20.08
CA TYR A 581 -27.99 28.92 -20.94
C TYR A 581 -26.79 28.53 -21.76
N LYS A 582 -25.76 27.94 -21.10
CA LYS A 582 -24.56 27.48 -21.77
C LYS A 582 -24.81 26.33 -22.75
N ALA A 583 -25.84 25.49 -22.50
CA ALA A 583 -26.31 24.45 -23.42
C ALA A 583 -27.16 25.00 -24.60
N GLY A 584 -27.24 26.32 -24.78
CA GLY A 584 -28.02 26.96 -25.85
C GLY A 584 -29.55 27.01 -25.62
N LYS A 585 -30.02 26.50 -24.47
CA LYS A 585 -31.47 26.48 -24.12
C LYS A 585 -31.89 27.78 -23.44
N SER A 586 -31.64 28.92 -24.11
CA SER A 586 -31.79 30.26 -23.55
C SER A 586 -33.21 30.53 -23.03
N ASN A 587 -34.27 30.08 -23.72
CA ASN A 587 -35.64 30.33 -23.27
C ASN A 587 -35.97 29.58 -21.96
N GLN A 588 -35.48 28.36 -21.83
CA GLN A 588 -35.63 27.60 -20.58
C GLN A 588 -34.82 28.23 -19.45
N ALA A 589 -33.60 28.71 -19.75
CA ALA A 589 -32.73 29.36 -18.78
C ALA A 589 -33.42 30.64 -18.23
N ILE A 590 -33.99 31.50 -19.09
CA ILE A 590 -34.74 32.69 -18.69
C ILE A 590 -35.89 32.31 -17.73
N LYS A 591 -36.67 31.27 -18.09
CA LYS A 591 -37.76 30.78 -17.25
C LYS A 591 -37.28 30.39 -15.86
N GLU A 592 -36.19 29.63 -15.78
CA GLU A 592 -35.70 29.15 -14.51
C GLU A 592 -34.96 30.22 -13.69
N PHE A 593 -34.27 31.18 -14.30
CA PHE A 593 -33.76 32.37 -13.60
C PHE A 593 -34.89 33.21 -13.00
N LYS A 594 -35.98 33.45 -13.75
CA LYS A 594 -37.16 34.13 -13.22
C LYS A 594 -37.85 33.30 -12.12
N ASN A 595 -37.89 31.99 -12.24
CA ASN A 595 -38.38 31.07 -11.21
C ASN A 595 -37.55 31.16 -9.91
N LEU A 596 -36.21 31.21 -10.01
CA LEU A 596 -35.33 31.41 -8.86
C LEU A 596 -35.69 32.72 -8.11
N GLN A 597 -35.77 33.85 -8.82
CA GLN A 597 -36.08 35.13 -8.21
C GLN A 597 -37.47 35.14 -7.54
N ARG A 598 -38.46 34.46 -8.14
CA ARG A 598 -39.81 34.35 -7.57
C ARG A 598 -39.85 33.50 -6.32
N ARG A 599 -39.16 32.35 -6.32
CA ARG A 599 -39.15 31.38 -5.18
C ARG A 599 -38.22 31.81 -4.05
N PHE A 600 -37.11 32.44 -4.39
CA PHE A 600 -36.04 32.80 -3.45
C PHE A 600 -35.62 34.29 -3.62
N PRO A 601 -36.51 35.27 -3.42
CA PRO A 601 -36.22 36.68 -3.69
C PRO A 601 -35.13 37.28 -2.80
N ARG A 602 -34.82 36.63 -1.65
CA ARG A 602 -33.73 37.04 -0.72
C ARG A 602 -32.44 36.26 -0.94
N SER A 603 -32.38 35.33 -1.90
CA SER A 603 -31.16 34.60 -2.23
C SER A 603 -30.10 35.55 -2.77
N LYS A 604 -28.85 35.29 -2.44
CA LYS A 604 -27.67 35.99 -3.01
C LYS A 604 -27.50 35.78 -4.53
N TYR A 605 -28.34 34.94 -5.14
CA TYR A 605 -28.35 34.67 -6.57
C TYR A 605 -29.56 35.39 -7.30
N ALA A 606 -30.47 35.99 -6.55
CA ALA A 606 -31.71 36.46 -7.11
C ALA A 606 -31.55 37.69 -8.03
N ASP A 607 -30.75 38.67 -7.62
CA ASP A 607 -30.39 39.84 -8.42
C ASP A 607 -29.52 39.43 -9.62
N LYS A 608 -28.54 38.54 -9.42
CA LYS A 608 -27.71 37.99 -10.50
C LYS A 608 -28.55 37.26 -11.56
N SER A 609 -29.57 36.51 -11.11
CA SER A 609 -30.45 35.78 -12.01
C SER A 609 -31.22 36.72 -12.93
N LEU A 610 -31.79 37.81 -12.41
CA LEU A 610 -32.49 38.79 -13.24
C LEU A 610 -31.54 39.56 -14.16
N TYR A 611 -30.34 39.88 -13.68
CA TYR A 611 -29.31 40.51 -14.54
C TYR A 611 -28.97 39.60 -15.74
N ILE A 612 -28.80 38.29 -15.50
CA ILE A 612 -28.49 37.34 -16.56
C ILE A 612 -29.68 37.23 -17.55
N VAL A 613 -30.90 37.31 -17.08
CA VAL A 613 -32.06 37.36 -17.99
C VAL A 613 -31.95 38.55 -18.98
N GLY A 614 -31.66 39.76 -18.48
CA GLY A 614 -31.40 40.92 -19.34
C GLY A 614 -30.22 40.73 -20.28
N TRP A 615 -29.12 40.10 -19.77
CA TRP A 615 -27.96 39.79 -20.57
C TRP A 615 -28.27 38.79 -21.71
N ILE A 616 -29.10 37.76 -21.45
CA ILE A 616 -29.51 36.79 -22.49
C ILE A 616 -30.37 37.49 -23.55
N SER A 617 -31.26 38.40 -23.16
CA SER A 617 -32.05 39.23 -24.10
C SER A 617 -31.14 40.10 -24.94
N PHE A 618 -30.14 40.74 -24.35
CA PHE A 618 -29.12 41.54 -25.05
C PHE A 618 -28.35 40.70 -26.08
N GLN A 619 -27.85 39.52 -25.70
CA GLN A 619 -27.10 38.63 -26.61
C GLN A 619 -27.94 38.07 -27.77
N LYS A 620 -29.25 38.14 -27.66
CA LYS A 620 -30.20 37.83 -28.75
C LYS A 620 -30.58 39.06 -29.58
N ASN A 621 -29.93 40.20 -29.37
CA ASN A 621 -30.23 41.51 -29.97
C ASN A 621 -31.65 42.04 -29.65
N ASN A 622 -32.29 41.48 -28.61
CA ASN A 622 -33.60 41.98 -28.12
C ASN A 622 -33.33 43.08 -27.07
N TYR A 623 -32.88 44.22 -27.53
CA TYR A 623 -32.38 45.29 -26.68
C TYR A 623 -33.45 45.92 -25.81
N GLU A 624 -34.70 46.09 -26.31
CA GLU A 624 -35.81 46.62 -25.55
C GLU A 624 -36.18 45.69 -24.37
N ASP A 625 -36.20 44.35 -24.60
CA ASP A 625 -36.47 43.41 -23.55
C ASP A 625 -35.30 43.38 -22.53
N ALA A 626 -34.06 43.49 -22.99
CA ALA A 626 -32.90 43.62 -22.12
C ALA A 626 -33.00 44.81 -21.18
N ILE A 627 -33.32 46.01 -21.72
CA ILE A 627 -33.53 47.24 -20.94
C ILE A 627 -34.65 47.04 -19.90
N LYS A 628 -35.77 46.45 -20.31
CA LYS A 628 -36.89 46.14 -19.42
C LYS A 628 -36.47 45.23 -18.25
N ASP A 629 -35.79 44.12 -18.54
CA ASP A 629 -35.33 43.15 -17.53
C ASP A 629 -34.27 43.76 -16.59
N TYR A 630 -33.37 44.60 -17.11
CA TYR A 630 -32.41 45.36 -16.33
C TYR A 630 -33.06 46.34 -15.38
N ASN A 631 -34.05 47.09 -15.88
CA ASN A 631 -34.81 48.03 -15.05
C ASN A 631 -35.65 47.32 -13.97
N ILE A 632 -36.21 46.15 -14.27
CA ILE A 632 -36.84 45.28 -13.27
C ILE A 632 -35.86 44.90 -12.18
N THR A 633 -34.61 44.59 -12.56
CA THR A 633 -33.55 44.21 -11.60
C THR A 633 -33.24 45.37 -10.66
N LEU A 634 -33.01 46.55 -11.19
CA LEU A 634 -32.75 47.77 -10.38
C LEU A 634 -33.90 48.14 -9.46
N LYS A 635 -35.17 47.98 -9.94
CA LYS A 635 -36.37 48.24 -9.16
C LYS A 635 -36.55 47.27 -8.00
N LYS A 636 -36.29 45.96 -8.23
CA LYS A 636 -36.45 44.90 -7.20
C LYS A 636 -35.29 44.85 -6.22
N TYR A 637 -34.09 45.19 -6.68
CA TYR A 637 -32.85 45.16 -5.90
C TYR A 637 -32.08 46.47 -5.97
N PRO A 638 -32.63 47.55 -5.38
CA PRO A 638 -32.05 48.89 -5.52
C PRO A 638 -30.64 49.04 -4.92
N THR A 639 -30.27 48.13 -4.01
CA THR A 639 -28.94 48.12 -3.38
C THR A 639 -28.02 47.07 -3.98
N THR A 640 -28.33 46.50 -5.13
CA THR A 640 -27.49 45.48 -5.76
C THR A 640 -26.12 46.02 -6.12
N SER A 641 -25.09 45.24 -5.84
CA SER A 641 -23.72 45.56 -6.30
C SER A 641 -23.56 45.50 -7.83
N LEU A 642 -24.57 44.98 -8.54
CA LEU A 642 -24.60 44.92 -10.00
C LEU A 642 -25.09 46.19 -10.65
N ALA A 643 -25.62 47.18 -9.90
CA ALA A 643 -26.17 48.41 -10.46
C ALA A 643 -25.22 49.12 -11.45
N PRO A 644 -23.90 49.24 -11.22
CA PRO A 644 -23.02 49.88 -12.20
C PRO A 644 -22.98 49.16 -13.55
N ILE A 645 -22.82 47.79 -13.54
CA ILE A 645 -22.81 47.03 -14.80
C ILE A 645 -24.18 47.05 -15.46
N ILE A 646 -25.26 47.07 -14.68
CA ILE A 646 -26.65 47.13 -15.21
C ILE A 646 -26.87 48.45 -15.95
N TYR A 647 -26.51 49.60 -15.36
CA TYR A 647 -26.62 50.89 -16.05
C TYR A 647 -25.72 50.96 -17.29
N TYR A 648 -24.52 50.40 -17.22
CA TYR A 648 -23.66 50.28 -18.37
C TYR A 648 -24.30 49.43 -19.47
N SER A 649 -24.82 48.23 -19.15
CA SER A 649 -25.50 47.36 -20.12
C SER A 649 -26.79 47.97 -20.70
N ILE A 650 -27.50 48.82 -19.94
CA ILE A 650 -28.63 49.59 -20.45
C ILE A 650 -28.14 50.63 -21.47
N GLY A 651 -27.02 51.30 -21.20
CA GLY A 651 -26.35 52.19 -22.12
C GLY A 651 -25.99 51.52 -23.44
N ASP A 652 -25.34 50.34 -23.35
CA ASP A 652 -25.01 49.53 -24.52
C ASP A 652 -26.24 49.11 -25.33
N ALA A 653 -27.34 48.74 -24.64
CA ALA A 653 -28.57 48.36 -25.29
C ALA A 653 -29.21 49.55 -26.02
N PHE A 654 -29.25 50.75 -25.44
CA PHE A 654 -29.68 51.94 -26.10
C PHE A 654 -28.77 52.37 -27.26
N PHE A 655 -27.46 52.19 -27.11
CA PHE A 655 -26.50 52.46 -28.18
C PHE A 655 -26.81 51.56 -29.42
N ASN A 656 -27.01 50.26 -29.20
CA ASN A 656 -27.34 49.33 -30.28
C ASN A 656 -28.73 49.61 -30.91
N LEU A 657 -29.64 50.21 -30.17
CA LEU A 657 -30.91 50.70 -30.71
C LEU A 657 -30.78 52.04 -31.48
N GLY A 658 -29.58 52.64 -31.54
CA GLY A 658 -29.36 53.97 -32.13
C GLY A 658 -29.88 55.12 -31.25
N ASN A 659 -30.38 54.86 -30.04
CA ASN A 659 -30.85 55.89 -29.11
C ASN A 659 -29.70 56.42 -28.27
N TYR A 660 -28.83 57.20 -28.89
CA TYR A 660 -27.56 57.61 -28.28
C TYR A 660 -27.81 58.56 -27.08
N GLU A 661 -28.91 59.33 -27.03
CA GLU A 661 -29.16 60.18 -25.90
C GLU A 661 -29.55 59.45 -24.65
N SER A 662 -30.39 58.40 -24.76
CA SER A 662 -30.71 57.50 -23.63
C SER A 662 -29.48 56.68 -23.22
N ALA A 663 -28.60 56.27 -24.15
CA ALA A 663 -27.35 55.63 -23.88
C ALA A 663 -26.42 56.50 -23.02
N ILE A 664 -26.23 57.80 -23.44
CA ILE A 664 -25.44 58.79 -22.70
C ILE A 664 -25.95 58.92 -21.27
N LEU A 665 -27.27 59.08 -21.09
CA LEU A 665 -27.87 59.23 -19.76
C LEU A 665 -27.64 58.01 -18.88
N SER A 666 -27.66 56.80 -19.47
CA SER A 666 -27.41 55.55 -18.76
C SER A 666 -25.95 55.42 -18.33
N TYR A 667 -25.00 55.73 -19.20
CA TYR A 667 -23.58 55.76 -18.90
C TYR A 667 -23.24 56.84 -17.85
N GLN A 668 -23.86 58.04 -17.94
CA GLN A 668 -23.69 59.11 -16.94
C GLN A 668 -24.11 58.64 -15.54
N LYS A 669 -25.18 57.84 -15.42
CA LYS A 669 -25.55 57.25 -14.12
C LYS A 669 -24.43 56.37 -13.53
N VAL A 670 -23.67 55.65 -14.36
CA VAL A 670 -22.50 54.91 -13.86
C VAL A 670 -21.47 55.85 -13.26
N MET A 671 -21.17 56.93 -13.97
CA MET A 671 -20.15 57.91 -13.57
C MET A 671 -20.56 58.71 -12.31
N VAL A 672 -21.81 59.14 -12.24
CA VAL A 672 -22.30 60.01 -11.15
C VAL A 672 -22.64 59.21 -9.89
N ALA A 673 -23.43 58.14 -10.03
CA ALA A 673 -23.88 57.36 -8.87
C ALA A 673 -22.84 56.34 -8.37
N TYR A 674 -21.88 55.94 -9.24
CA TYR A 674 -20.89 54.90 -8.93
C TYR A 674 -19.50 55.31 -9.39
N PRO A 675 -18.94 56.48 -8.98
CA PRO A 675 -17.68 57.01 -9.50
C PRO A 675 -16.44 56.16 -9.21
N ARG A 676 -16.56 55.23 -8.27
CA ARG A 676 -15.45 54.25 -7.96
C ARG A 676 -15.62 52.92 -8.66
N SER A 677 -16.65 52.75 -9.48
CA SER A 677 -16.87 51.49 -10.22
C SER A 677 -15.83 51.29 -11.30
N LYS A 678 -15.42 50.06 -11.50
CA LYS A 678 -14.57 49.65 -12.63
C LYS A 678 -15.19 49.94 -14.01
N TYR A 679 -16.51 50.10 -14.08
CA TYR A 679 -17.26 50.39 -15.32
C TYR A 679 -17.29 51.86 -15.69
N VAL A 680 -16.68 52.75 -14.89
CA VAL A 680 -16.62 54.20 -15.22
C VAL A 680 -15.79 54.43 -16.48
N PHE A 681 -14.66 53.72 -16.62
CA PHE A 681 -13.86 53.79 -17.84
C PHE A 681 -14.66 53.41 -19.09
N ASP A 682 -15.38 52.29 -19.03
CA ASP A 682 -16.18 51.81 -20.16
C ASP A 682 -17.37 52.75 -20.44
N ALA A 683 -17.98 53.34 -19.39
CA ALA A 683 -19.07 54.32 -19.53
C ALA A 683 -18.59 55.59 -20.21
N VAL A 684 -17.42 56.14 -19.87
CA VAL A 684 -16.84 57.29 -20.53
C VAL A 684 -16.59 57.02 -22.00
N ASN A 685 -16.02 55.84 -22.32
CA ASN A 685 -15.84 55.42 -23.71
C ASN A 685 -17.17 55.23 -24.44
N GLY A 686 -18.19 54.67 -23.76
CA GLY A 686 -19.51 54.52 -24.31
C GLY A 686 -20.15 55.88 -24.71
N ILE A 687 -19.99 56.91 -23.87
CA ILE A 687 -20.44 58.28 -24.19
C ILE A 687 -19.65 58.84 -25.38
N GLN A 688 -18.34 58.64 -25.38
CA GLN A 688 -17.48 59.06 -26.51
C GLN A 688 -18.00 58.44 -27.81
N TYR A 689 -18.20 57.10 -27.82
CA TYR A 689 -18.73 56.40 -29.00
C TYR A 689 -20.14 56.86 -29.42
N CYS A 690 -21.01 57.22 -28.47
CA CYS A 690 -22.31 57.82 -28.78
C CYS A 690 -22.15 59.12 -29.53
N TYR A 691 -21.21 60.00 -29.16
CA TYR A 691 -20.97 61.25 -29.87
C TYR A 691 -20.31 61.01 -31.27
N VAL A 692 -19.42 60.01 -31.33
CA VAL A 692 -18.82 59.63 -32.63
C VAL A 692 -19.87 59.10 -33.60
N ALA A 693 -20.77 58.22 -33.13
CA ALA A 693 -21.87 57.68 -33.93
C ALA A 693 -22.87 58.73 -34.39
N GLN A 694 -22.98 59.88 -33.64
CA GLN A 694 -23.74 61.06 -34.04
C GLN A 694 -22.94 62.01 -34.95
N ASN A 695 -21.72 61.68 -35.36
CA ASN A 695 -20.79 62.51 -36.11
C ASN A 695 -20.41 63.80 -35.37
N LYS A 696 -20.44 63.78 -34.01
CA LYS A 696 -20.10 64.95 -33.16
C LYS A 696 -18.71 64.77 -32.53
N ILE A 697 -17.69 64.71 -33.40
CA ILE A 697 -16.30 64.35 -33.02
C ILE A 697 -15.73 65.31 -31.95
N ASP A 698 -15.94 66.64 -32.15
CA ASP A 698 -15.44 67.63 -31.21
C ASP A 698 -16.08 67.49 -29.83
N LYS A 699 -17.36 67.09 -29.75
CA LYS A 699 -18.03 66.77 -28.48
C LYS A 699 -17.50 65.52 -27.86
N ALA A 700 -17.15 64.48 -28.64
CA ALA A 700 -16.55 63.25 -28.13
C ALA A 700 -15.17 63.51 -27.46
N VAL A 701 -14.38 64.34 -28.10
CA VAL A 701 -13.05 64.71 -27.60
C VAL A 701 -13.15 65.64 -26.39
N SER A 702 -13.94 66.70 -26.50
CA SER A 702 -14.10 67.68 -25.41
C SER A 702 -14.66 67.05 -24.15
N PHE A 703 -15.62 66.13 -24.28
CA PHE A 703 -16.16 65.37 -23.14
C PHE A 703 -15.09 64.52 -22.42
N VAL A 704 -14.26 63.80 -23.17
CA VAL A 704 -13.20 63.02 -22.54
C VAL A 704 -12.14 63.94 -21.93
N LYS A 705 -11.73 65.01 -22.59
CA LYS A 705 -10.77 66.00 -22.06
C LYS A 705 -11.27 66.65 -20.77
N GLU A 706 -12.54 67.03 -20.73
CA GLU A 706 -13.20 67.63 -19.56
C GLU A 706 -13.26 66.61 -18.41
N PHE A 707 -13.61 65.33 -18.71
CA PHE A 707 -13.65 64.30 -17.71
C PHE A 707 -12.25 64.04 -17.12
N VAL A 708 -11.21 63.95 -17.98
CA VAL A 708 -9.80 63.81 -17.57
C VAL A 708 -9.31 64.99 -16.73
N LEU A 709 -9.74 66.18 -17.03
CA LEU A 709 -9.40 67.38 -16.27
C LEU A 709 -9.98 67.35 -14.84
N HIS A 710 -11.27 66.98 -14.71
CA HIS A 710 -11.98 66.99 -13.44
C HIS A 710 -11.70 65.71 -12.58
N ASN A 711 -11.03 64.67 -13.12
CA ASN A 711 -10.82 63.39 -12.42
C ASN A 711 -9.37 62.94 -12.46
N PRO A 712 -8.36 63.76 -12.14
CA PRO A 712 -6.93 63.42 -12.36
C PRO A 712 -6.43 62.28 -11.52
N GLY A 713 -7.15 61.91 -10.42
CA GLY A 713 -6.75 60.86 -9.49
C GLY A 713 -7.21 59.44 -9.83
N LEU A 714 -7.96 59.29 -10.94
CA LEU A 714 -8.40 57.96 -11.35
C LEU A 714 -7.25 57.16 -11.99
N LYS A 715 -7.12 55.88 -11.60
CA LYS A 715 -6.02 54.99 -12.07
C LYS A 715 -5.98 54.72 -13.58
N PHE A 716 -7.05 55.03 -14.29
CA PHE A 716 -7.18 54.77 -15.73
C PHE A 716 -7.24 56.07 -16.57
N ILE A 717 -6.87 57.21 -15.96
CA ILE A 717 -7.03 58.53 -16.60
C ILE A 717 -6.07 58.66 -17.81
N ASP A 718 -4.89 58.08 -17.72
CA ASP A 718 -3.98 58.02 -18.81
C ASP A 718 -4.53 57.20 -20.01
N LYS A 719 -5.23 56.07 -19.70
CA LYS A 719 -5.86 55.25 -20.73
C LYS A 719 -6.95 55.99 -21.49
N LEU A 720 -7.73 56.85 -20.80
CA LEU A 720 -8.71 57.66 -21.44
C LEU A 720 -8.08 58.74 -22.35
N SER A 721 -7.03 59.40 -21.90
CA SER A 721 -6.26 60.32 -22.71
C SER A 721 -5.67 59.67 -23.95
N PHE A 722 -5.14 58.48 -23.80
CA PHE A 722 -4.60 57.66 -24.90
C PHE A 722 -5.66 57.37 -25.99
N LYS A 723 -6.90 57.08 -25.58
CA LYS A 723 -8.03 56.81 -26.47
C LYS A 723 -8.40 57.97 -27.39
N ILE A 724 -8.05 59.22 -27.05
CA ILE A 724 -8.25 60.34 -27.92
C ILE A 724 -7.37 60.25 -29.18
N GLY A 725 -6.10 59.88 -29.00
CA GLY A 725 -5.18 59.63 -30.10
C GLY A 725 -5.64 58.50 -31.02
N GLU A 726 -6.11 57.37 -30.40
CA GLU A 726 -6.70 56.26 -31.18
C GLU A 726 -7.91 56.69 -32.02
N LEU A 727 -8.77 57.52 -31.44
CA LEU A 727 -9.94 58.00 -32.13
C LEU A 727 -9.59 58.78 -33.38
N TYR A 728 -8.66 59.75 -33.28
CA TYR A 728 -8.19 60.51 -34.43
C TYR A 728 -7.48 59.66 -35.48
N TYR A 729 -6.67 58.68 -35.03
CA TYR A 729 -6.03 57.74 -35.97
C TYR A 729 -7.07 56.94 -36.74
N GLY A 730 -8.08 56.42 -36.09
CA GLY A 730 -9.18 55.65 -36.71
C GLY A 730 -10.02 56.45 -37.68
N LEU A 731 -10.11 57.74 -37.50
CA LEU A 731 -10.77 58.67 -38.40
C LEU A 731 -9.89 59.14 -39.57
N GLY A 732 -8.62 58.76 -39.61
CA GLY A 732 -7.66 59.16 -40.65
C GLY A 732 -7.11 60.57 -40.42
N ASP A 733 -7.39 61.25 -39.29
CA ASP A 733 -6.78 62.53 -38.94
C ASP A 733 -5.45 62.30 -38.22
N TYR A 734 -4.47 61.87 -38.99
CA TYR A 734 -3.18 61.45 -38.44
C TYR A 734 -2.41 62.57 -37.77
N LYS A 735 -2.63 63.83 -38.22
CA LYS A 735 -2.01 65.00 -37.62
C LYS A 735 -2.51 65.23 -36.17
N LYS A 736 -3.81 65.24 -35.98
CA LYS A 736 -4.36 65.40 -34.64
C LYS A 736 -4.04 64.17 -33.78
N SER A 737 -4.03 62.95 -34.34
CA SER A 737 -3.61 61.75 -33.61
C SER A 737 -2.20 61.90 -33.05
N GLN A 738 -1.25 62.35 -33.90
CA GLN A 738 0.10 62.64 -33.51
C GLN A 738 0.19 63.66 -32.37
N GLU A 739 -0.53 64.82 -32.54
CA GLU A 739 -0.55 65.88 -31.54
C GLU A 739 -1.05 65.38 -30.17
N GLU A 740 -2.13 64.59 -30.14
CA GLU A 740 -2.69 64.02 -28.88
C GLU A 740 -1.77 63.01 -28.23
N TYR A 741 -1.10 62.11 -29.01
CA TYR A 741 -0.11 61.19 -28.45
C TYR A 741 1.14 61.93 -27.97
N MET A 742 1.59 63.00 -28.64
CA MET A 742 2.68 63.83 -28.16
C MET A 742 2.32 64.51 -26.83
N ALA A 743 1.14 65.12 -26.73
CA ALA A 743 0.63 65.67 -25.49
C ALA A 743 0.50 64.61 -24.37
N PHE A 744 0.12 63.39 -24.74
CA PHE A 744 0.07 62.28 -23.84
C PHE A 744 1.47 61.92 -23.25
N THR A 745 2.50 61.85 -24.11
CA THR A 745 3.86 61.50 -23.67
C THR A 745 4.48 62.56 -22.76
N GLU A 746 4.11 63.83 -22.93
CA GLU A 746 4.54 64.91 -22.06
C GLU A 746 3.85 64.89 -20.71
N LYS A 747 2.53 64.63 -20.70
CA LYS A 747 1.70 64.66 -19.48
C LYS A 747 1.86 63.44 -18.61
N TYR A 748 1.93 62.25 -19.20
CA TYR A 748 1.92 60.97 -18.47
C TYR A 748 3.26 60.21 -18.50
N LYS A 749 4.33 60.89 -18.10
CA LYS A 749 5.73 60.37 -18.12
C LYS A 749 5.95 59.07 -17.37
N LYS A 750 4.99 58.58 -16.59
CA LYS A 750 5.04 57.33 -15.83
C LYS A 750 4.02 56.28 -16.31
N SER A 751 3.30 56.57 -17.37
CA SER A 751 2.30 55.64 -17.90
C SER A 751 2.96 54.45 -18.54
N SER A 752 2.34 53.26 -18.33
CA SER A 752 2.75 52.02 -19.01
C SER A 752 2.45 52.05 -20.49
N LEU A 753 1.67 53.06 -20.99
CA LEU A 753 1.33 53.22 -22.41
C LEU A 753 2.27 54.14 -23.17
N LEU A 754 3.39 54.58 -22.55
CA LEU A 754 4.36 55.42 -23.23
C LEU A 754 4.98 54.71 -24.47
N PRO A 755 5.37 53.45 -24.41
CA PRO A 755 5.89 52.74 -25.59
C PRO A 755 4.87 52.72 -26.72
N GLU A 756 3.62 52.43 -26.40
CA GLU A 756 2.53 52.41 -27.38
C GLU A 756 2.26 53.84 -27.94
N ALA A 757 2.32 54.86 -27.10
CA ALA A 757 2.15 56.23 -27.57
C ALA A 757 3.23 56.61 -28.58
N TYR A 758 4.50 56.39 -28.30
CA TYR A 758 5.58 56.65 -29.28
C TYR A 758 5.41 55.80 -30.55
N TYR A 759 4.99 54.53 -30.41
CA TYR A 759 4.67 53.69 -31.57
C TYR A 759 3.57 54.35 -32.46
N TRP A 760 2.49 54.79 -31.86
CA TRP A 760 1.40 55.39 -32.60
C TRP A 760 1.73 56.80 -33.13
N ILE A 761 2.62 57.56 -32.49
CA ILE A 761 3.20 58.77 -33.08
C ILE A 761 3.92 58.38 -34.38
N GLY A 762 4.82 57.38 -34.33
CA GLY A 762 5.51 56.89 -35.50
C GLY A 762 4.60 56.38 -36.61
N LYS A 763 3.53 55.66 -36.27
CA LYS A 763 2.47 55.27 -37.24
C LYS A 763 1.74 56.44 -37.82
N SER A 764 1.48 57.49 -37.06
CA SER A 764 0.88 58.72 -37.57
C SER A 764 1.81 59.46 -38.49
N ASP A 765 3.10 59.53 -38.17
CA ASP A 765 4.14 60.09 -39.02
C ASP A 765 4.24 59.33 -40.36
N GLU A 766 4.26 58.01 -40.32
CA GLU A 766 4.32 57.18 -41.52
C GLU A 766 3.13 57.42 -42.47
N GLN A 767 1.91 57.53 -41.92
CA GLN A 767 0.72 57.83 -42.72
C GLN A 767 0.76 59.20 -43.34
N GLN A 768 1.44 60.15 -42.70
CA GLN A 768 1.68 61.48 -43.21
C GLN A 768 2.88 61.54 -44.18
N LYS A 769 3.59 60.42 -44.43
CA LYS A 769 4.79 60.31 -45.20
C LYS A 769 6.02 61.04 -44.63
N ASN A 770 6.02 61.26 -43.33
CA ASN A 770 7.13 61.82 -42.56
C ASN A 770 8.05 60.67 -42.08
N ASP A 771 8.72 60.03 -43.03
CA ASP A 771 9.44 58.78 -42.72
C ASP A 771 10.59 59.01 -41.73
N GLU A 772 11.30 60.14 -41.74
CA GLU A 772 12.39 60.40 -40.81
C GLU A 772 11.88 60.58 -39.35
N GLU A 773 10.76 61.27 -39.14
CA GLU A 773 10.13 61.38 -37.83
C GLU A 773 9.58 60.06 -37.35
N ALA A 774 9.01 59.23 -38.22
CA ALA A 774 8.58 57.90 -37.92
C ALA A 774 9.77 57.03 -37.45
N ILE A 775 10.92 57.10 -38.12
CA ILE A 775 12.16 56.41 -37.73
C ILE A 775 12.58 56.82 -36.31
N VAL A 776 12.57 58.12 -36.02
CA VAL A 776 12.92 58.63 -34.67
C VAL A 776 12.04 58.00 -33.58
N ASN A 777 10.72 58.01 -33.80
CA ASN A 777 9.75 57.55 -32.82
C ASN A 777 9.82 56.03 -32.64
N PHE A 778 9.90 55.21 -33.69
CA PHE A 778 10.04 53.78 -33.59
C PHE A 778 11.39 53.38 -32.98
N THR A 779 12.48 54.09 -33.31
CA THR A 779 13.78 53.88 -32.69
C THR A 779 13.73 54.17 -31.18
N LYS A 780 13.00 55.19 -30.75
CA LYS A 780 12.79 55.50 -29.35
C LYS A 780 12.06 54.38 -28.65
N VAL A 781 11.06 53.74 -29.26
CA VAL A 781 10.35 52.58 -28.70
C VAL A 781 11.34 51.44 -28.45
N TYR A 782 12.10 51.07 -29.48
CA TYR A 782 13.05 49.95 -29.38
C TYR A 782 14.16 50.19 -28.35
N ASN A 783 14.77 51.38 -28.33
CA ASN A 783 15.90 51.69 -27.47
C ASN A 783 15.50 51.95 -26.01
N SER A 784 14.36 52.60 -25.79
CA SER A 784 13.94 53.00 -24.44
C SER A 784 13.08 51.96 -23.75
N TYR A 785 12.41 51.10 -24.49
CA TYR A 785 11.43 50.12 -23.97
C TYR A 785 11.65 48.72 -24.59
N PRO A 786 12.87 48.17 -24.57
CA PRO A 786 13.17 46.89 -25.27
C PRO A 786 12.42 45.67 -24.67
N LYS A 787 11.92 45.77 -23.44
CA LYS A 787 11.13 44.72 -22.79
C LYS A 787 9.63 44.81 -23.05
N ASN A 788 9.14 45.84 -23.70
CA ASN A 788 7.75 45.96 -24.08
C ASN A 788 7.49 45.19 -25.37
N GLU A 789 6.35 44.49 -25.46
CA GLU A 789 5.97 43.73 -26.67
C GLU A 789 5.88 44.59 -27.93
N ILE A 790 5.57 45.89 -27.80
CA ILE A 790 5.48 46.83 -28.92
C ILE A 790 6.88 47.11 -29.57
N ALA A 791 7.97 46.84 -28.85
CA ALA A 791 9.32 47.05 -29.37
C ALA A 791 9.59 46.21 -30.66
N ALA A 792 9.11 44.95 -30.64
CA ALA A 792 9.20 44.06 -31.80
C ALA A 792 8.40 44.62 -33.02
N ALA A 793 7.21 45.18 -32.76
CA ALA A 793 6.43 45.83 -33.81
C ALA A 793 7.15 47.06 -34.37
N ALA A 794 7.75 47.88 -33.48
CA ALA A 794 8.50 49.07 -33.89
C ALA A 794 9.71 48.71 -34.77
N VAL A 795 10.44 47.66 -34.46
CA VAL A 795 11.57 47.15 -35.30
C VAL A 795 11.09 46.71 -36.69
N ILE A 796 9.94 46.06 -36.76
CA ILE A 796 9.38 45.62 -38.05
C ILE A 796 8.98 46.83 -38.88
N GLU A 797 8.37 47.85 -38.29
CA GLU A 797 8.03 49.07 -38.99
C GLU A 797 9.29 49.83 -39.44
N LEU A 798 10.32 49.94 -38.59
CA LEU A 798 11.62 50.50 -38.95
C LEU A 798 12.21 49.79 -40.17
N SER A 799 12.22 48.48 -40.18
CA SER A 799 12.74 47.69 -41.30
C SER A 799 11.93 47.92 -42.56
N ASN A 800 10.61 48.03 -42.48
CA ASN A 800 9.72 48.36 -43.61
C ASN A 800 10.05 49.73 -44.20
N ILE A 801 10.20 50.75 -43.33
CA ILE A 801 10.54 52.11 -43.77
C ILE A 801 11.91 52.16 -44.38
N TYR A 802 12.93 51.60 -43.75
CA TYR A 802 14.28 51.56 -44.29
C TYR A 802 14.35 50.80 -45.64
N ASN A 803 13.64 49.68 -45.78
CA ASN A 803 13.53 48.95 -47.04
C ASN A 803 12.88 49.81 -48.14
N ARG A 804 11.82 50.55 -47.81
CA ARG A 804 11.14 51.46 -48.74
C ARG A 804 12.04 52.62 -49.19
N LEU A 805 12.83 53.14 -48.24
CA LEU A 805 13.82 54.20 -48.51
C LEU A 805 15.12 53.70 -49.13
N LYS A 806 15.24 52.38 -49.39
CA LYS A 806 16.45 51.72 -49.89
C LYS A 806 17.68 51.90 -48.99
N ARG A 807 17.43 52.07 -47.69
CA ARG A 807 18.45 52.19 -46.62
C ARG A 807 18.71 50.81 -46.01
N PHE A 808 19.24 49.90 -46.84
CA PHE A 808 19.31 48.48 -46.46
C PHE A 808 20.31 48.19 -45.37
N GLU A 809 21.40 48.94 -45.25
CA GLU A 809 22.40 48.77 -44.18
C GLU A 809 21.80 49.08 -42.80
N GLU A 810 20.98 50.12 -42.69
CA GLU A 810 20.32 50.48 -41.45
C GLU A 810 19.21 49.46 -41.07
N ALA A 811 18.49 48.95 -42.09
CA ALA A 811 17.52 47.89 -41.88
C ALA A 811 18.19 46.62 -41.34
N GLU A 812 19.33 46.20 -41.95
CA GLU A 812 20.12 45.05 -41.51
C GLU A 812 20.62 45.21 -40.08
N LYS A 813 21.21 46.38 -39.79
CA LYS A 813 21.76 46.71 -38.46
C LYS A 813 20.71 46.59 -37.37
N ILE A 814 19.53 47.20 -37.60
CA ILE A 814 18.45 47.20 -36.58
C ILE A 814 17.88 45.78 -36.41
N LEU A 815 17.67 45.04 -37.49
CA LEU A 815 17.13 43.69 -37.46
C LEU A 815 18.12 42.71 -36.78
N THR A 816 19.43 42.81 -37.08
CA THR A 816 20.47 41.98 -36.45
C THR A 816 20.50 42.22 -34.95
N SER A 817 20.52 43.50 -34.50
CA SER A 817 20.45 43.83 -33.08
C SER A 817 19.16 43.34 -32.44
N ALA A 818 18.03 43.38 -33.12
CA ALA A 818 16.75 42.99 -32.59
C ALA A 818 16.59 41.45 -32.49
N ILE A 819 17.20 40.66 -33.37
CA ILE A 819 17.19 39.20 -33.27
C ILE A 819 17.81 38.74 -31.95
N ASP A 820 18.90 39.37 -31.52
CA ASP A 820 19.54 39.05 -30.24
C ASP A 820 18.75 39.57 -29.05
N ASN A 821 18.30 40.82 -29.08
CA ASN A 821 17.67 41.50 -27.96
C ASN A 821 16.19 41.07 -27.69
N LEU A 822 15.49 40.65 -28.75
CA LEU A 822 14.08 40.29 -28.72
C LEU A 822 13.83 38.79 -28.99
N ARG A 823 14.80 37.95 -28.73
CA ARG A 823 14.77 36.51 -29.04
C ARG A 823 13.56 35.78 -28.41
N GLU A 824 13.12 36.24 -27.24
CA GLU A 824 11.97 35.67 -26.55
C GLU A 824 10.63 36.31 -26.96
N SER A 825 10.64 37.29 -27.84
CA SER A 825 9.42 37.94 -28.32
C SER A 825 8.57 36.97 -29.16
N PRO A 826 7.25 37.00 -29.04
CA PRO A 826 6.35 36.25 -29.94
C PRO A 826 6.55 36.59 -31.42
N ARG A 827 7.14 37.75 -31.71
CA ARG A 827 7.44 38.21 -33.07
C ARG A 827 8.90 38.00 -33.51
N ALA A 828 9.72 37.28 -32.76
CA ALA A 828 11.12 37.05 -33.08
C ALA A 828 11.31 36.38 -34.44
N ALA A 829 10.46 35.40 -34.77
CA ALA A 829 10.47 34.75 -36.10
C ALA A 829 10.19 35.74 -37.25
N GLU A 830 9.30 36.72 -37.01
CA GLU A 830 8.97 37.76 -37.97
C GLU A 830 10.15 38.70 -38.19
N ILE A 831 10.82 39.13 -37.12
CA ILE A 831 12.02 39.98 -37.20
C ILE A 831 13.12 39.28 -37.99
N ALA A 832 13.38 38.01 -37.69
CA ALA A 832 14.37 37.21 -38.42
C ALA A 832 14.01 37.06 -39.90
N PHE A 833 12.74 36.83 -40.21
CA PHE A 833 12.27 36.78 -41.61
C PHE A 833 12.46 38.10 -42.36
N MET A 834 12.17 39.24 -41.69
CA MET A 834 12.36 40.58 -42.28
C MET A 834 13.81 40.86 -42.63
N LYS A 835 14.77 40.28 -41.92
CA LYS A 835 16.20 40.34 -42.29
C LYS A 835 16.45 39.70 -43.67
N GLY A 836 15.89 38.52 -43.91
CA GLY A 836 15.94 37.86 -45.22
C GLY A 836 15.29 38.71 -46.31
N VAL A 837 14.11 39.30 -46.03
CA VAL A 837 13.41 40.21 -46.97
C VAL A 837 14.26 41.45 -47.28
N THR A 838 14.97 42.02 -46.29
CA THR A 838 15.87 43.15 -46.50
C THR A 838 17.00 42.81 -47.48
N PHE A 839 17.62 41.63 -47.33
CA PHE A 839 18.64 41.18 -48.26
C PHE A 839 18.12 40.93 -49.67
N VAL A 840 16.88 40.39 -49.79
CA VAL A 840 16.24 40.27 -51.12
C VAL A 840 16.05 41.62 -51.75
N ASN A 841 15.58 42.62 -51.02
CA ASN A 841 15.42 44.01 -51.54
C ASN A 841 16.70 44.70 -51.88
N ALA A 842 17.83 44.29 -51.26
CA ALA A 842 19.17 44.76 -51.52
C ALA A 842 19.88 43.99 -52.65
N ASP A 843 19.19 43.06 -53.32
CA ASP A 843 19.75 42.15 -54.32
C ASP A 843 20.93 41.28 -53.81
N ASN A 844 21.05 41.14 -52.50
CA ASN A 844 22.07 40.30 -51.85
C ASN A 844 21.52 38.89 -51.62
N VAL A 845 21.54 38.11 -52.73
CA VAL A 845 20.94 36.75 -52.74
C VAL A 845 21.64 35.80 -51.79
N SER A 846 22.93 35.88 -51.55
CA SER A 846 23.66 34.99 -50.62
C SER A 846 23.23 35.23 -49.20
N SER A 847 23.25 36.46 -48.72
CA SER A 847 22.83 36.82 -47.36
C SER A 847 21.34 36.57 -47.14
N ALA A 848 20.50 36.74 -48.17
CA ALA A 848 19.08 36.41 -48.10
C ALA A 848 18.88 34.90 -47.85
N TYR A 849 19.65 34.08 -48.57
CA TYR A 849 19.60 32.63 -48.48
C TYR A 849 19.95 32.16 -47.06
N ASP A 850 21.06 32.69 -46.50
CA ASP A 850 21.51 32.39 -45.15
C ASP A 850 20.48 32.84 -44.09
N ALA A 851 19.97 34.07 -44.21
CA ALA A 851 18.97 34.60 -43.27
C ALA A 851 17.67 33.80 -43.27
N PHE A 852 17.16 33.34 -44.41
CA PHE A 852 15.97 32.51 -44.48
C PHE A 852 16.23 31.10 -43.96
N ASN A 853 17.43 30.53 -44.14
CA ASN A 853 17.80 29.27 -43.51
C ASN A 853 17.86 29.39 -41.99
N ASP A 854 18.35 30.48 -41.45
CA ASP A 854 18.32 30.76 -40.03
C ASP A 854 16.88 30.77 -39.51
N VAL A 855 15.93 31.39 -40.24
CA VAL A 855 14.51 31.36 -39.84
C VAL A 855 13.97 29.94 -39.82
N ILE A 856 14.30 29.12 -40.78
CA ILE A 856 13.87 27.73 -40.88
C ILE A 856 14.47 26.90 -39.72
N ASN A 857 15.75 27.10 -39.42
CA ASN A 857 16.45 26.32 -38.41
C ASN A 857 16.07 26.70 -36.96
N TYR A 858 15.90 28.01 -36.67
CA TYR A 858 15.68 28.49 -35.31
C TYR A 858 14.22 28.69 -34.96
N TYR A 859 13.32 28.79 -35.95
CA TYR A 859 11.90 29.07 -35.77
C TYR A 859 11.01 28.09 -36.53
N ASP A 860 11.47 26.82 -36.62
CA ASP A 860 10.66 25.75 -37.25
C ASP A 860 9.26 25.66 -36.68
N GLY A 861 8.30 25.28 -37.50
CA GLY A 861 6.89 25.21 -37.14
C GLY A 861 6.14 26.56 -37.07
N THR A 862 6.84 27.71 -37.24
CA THR A 862 6.21 29.03 -37.37
C THR A 862 5.75 29.32 -38.78
N ILE A 863 4.79 30.25 -38.95
CA ILE A 863 4.36 30.72 -40.27
C ILE A 863 5.50 31.40 -41.03
N PHE A 864 6.45 32.01 -40.30
CA PHE A 864 7.60 32.69 -40.91
C PHE A 864 8.65 31.72 -41.43
N ALA A 865 8.81 30.54 -40.83
CA ALA A 865 9.63 29.47 -41.38
C ALA A 865 9.05 28.97 -42.71
N GLU A 866 7.74 28.81 -42.81
CA GLU A 866 7.10 28.43 -44.08
C GLU A 866 7.19 29.55 -45.15
N LYS A 867 7.08 30.81 -44.75
CA LYS A 867 7.34 31.96 -45.64
C LYS A 867 8.79 31.98 -46.08
N ALA A 868 9.76 31.70 -45.22
CA ALA A 868 11.18 31.65 -45.57
C ALA A 868 11.47 30.53 -46.59
N LYS A 869 10.89 29.33 -46.40
CA LYS A 869 10.97 28.25 -47.42
C LYS A 869 10.40 28.72 -48.77
N LEU A 870 9.29 29.43 -48.74
CA LEU A 870 8.67 29.95 -49.95
C LEU A 870 9.58 30.96 -50.67
N GLU A 871 10.21 31.89 -49.94
CA GLU A 871 11.17 32.83 -50.51
C GLU A 871 12.46 32.14 -51.02
N LEU A 872 12.99 31.15 -50.31
CA LEU A 872 14.08 30.31 -50.78
C LEU A 872 13.73 29.60 -52.11
N GLY A 873 12.51 29.04 -52.18
CA GLY A 873 12.01 28.45 -53.42
C GLY A 873 11.94 29.45 -54.57
N LEU A 874 11.53 30.72 -54.30
CA LEU A 874 11.51 31.79 -55.32
C LEU A 874 12.90 32.22 -55.75
N ILE A 875 13.85 32.33 -54.84
CA ILE A 875 15.26 32.60 -55.11
C ILE A 875 15.83 31.48 -55.98
N ASP A 876 15.58 30.23 -55.63
CA ASP A 876 16.09 29.09 -56.40
C ASP A 876 15.46 28.99 -57.81
N LEU A 877 14.16 29.30 -57.90
CA LEU A 877 13.50 29.36 -59.21
C LEU A 877 14.12 30.45 -60.12
N SER A 878 14.37 31.66 -59.59
CA SER A 878 15.01 32.75 -60.33
C SER A 878 16.42 32.41 -60.69
N ALA A 879 17.18 31.71 -59.90
CA ALA A 879 18.51 31.21 -60.08
C ALA A 879 18.58 29.95 -60.98
N LYS A 880 17.44 29.48 -61.50
CA LYS A 880 17.25 28.23 -62.25
C LYS A 880 17.72 26.94 -61.53
N ARG A 881 17.80 26.98 -60.24
CA ARG A 881 18.04 25.79 -59.38
C ARG A 881 16.71 25.03 -59.14
N TYR A 882 16.14 24.52 -60.22
CA TYR A 882 14.78 24.01 -60.24
C TYR A 882 14.50 22.86 -59.25
N GLN A 883 15.49 22.00 -59.00
CA GLN A 883 15.30 20.89 -58.05
C GLN A 883 15.07 21.38 -56.62
N ASN A 884 15.84 22.37 -56.17
CA ASN A 884 15.68 22.97 -54.85
C ASN A 884 14.33 23.72 -54.75
N ALA A 885 14.02 24.53 -55.77
CA ALA A 885 12.75 25.26 -55.84
C ALA A 885 11.56 24.29 -55.76
N GLU A 886 11.60 23.20 -56.53
CA GLU A 886 10.56 22.14 -56.49
C GLU A 886 10.42 21.54 -55.10
N HIS A 887 11.53 21.24 -54.43
CA HIS A 887 11.51 20.67 -53.06
C HIS A 887 10.76 21.59 -52.08
N TYR A 888 11.13 22.87 -52.01
CA TYR A 888 10.51 23.82 -51.13
C TYR A 888 9.00 23.99 -51.43
N PHE A 889 8.65 24.21 -52.70
CA PHE A 889 7.26 24.43 -53.05
C PHE A 889 6.37 23.20 -52.84
N ARG A 890 6.93 22.01 -53.07
CA ARG A 890 6.22 20.76 -52.83
C ARG A 890 5.95 20.56 -51.36
N GLU A 891 6.98 20.71 -50.52
CA GLU A 891 6.84 20.59 -49.05
C GLU A 891 5.73 21.52 -48.50
N ILE A 892 5.74 22.80 -48.94
CA ILE A 892 4.74 23.77 -48.47
C ILE A 892 3.34 23.41 -48.97
N SER A 893 3.21 23.11 -50.27
CA SER A 893 1.91 22.88 -50.92
C SER A 893 1.22 21.60 -50.47
N GLU A 894 1.98 20.61 -49.93
CA GLU A 894 1.45 19.40 -49.36
C GLU A 894 0.95 19.54 -47.91
N LYS A 895 1.54 20.49 -47.17
CA LYS A 895 1.24 20.71 -45.75
C LYS A 895 0.19 21.80 -45.48
N ARG A 896 0.02 22.74 -46.43
CA ARG A 896 -0.79 23.93 -46.20
C ARG A 896 -1.97 24.06 -47.16
N THR A 897 -3.07 24.56 -46.66
CA THR A 897 -4.32 24.82 -47.43
C THR A 897 -4.70 26.31 -47.47
N ASP A 898 -3.81 27.19 -46.97
CA ASP A 898 -3.97 28.63 -46.95
C ASP A 898 -3.32 29.27 -48.20
N GLU A 899 -3.22 30.63 -48.22
CA GLU A 899 -2.65 31.37 -49.34
C GLU A 899 -1.18 31.03 -49.59
N ILE A 900 -0.39 30.74 -48.52
CA ILE A 900 1.01 30.33 -48.70
C ILE A 900 1.05 29.00 -49.46
N GLY A 901 0.17 28.07 -49.13
CA GLY A 901 0.01 26.80 -49.84
C GLY A 901 -0.41 27.02 -51.31
N ALA A 902 -1.36 27.93 -51.56
CA ALA A 902 -1.81 28.28 -52.91
C ALA A 902 -0.68 28.87 -53.75
N LYS A 903 0.10 29.79 -53.14
CA LYS A 903 1.29 30.40 -53.80
C LYS A 903 2.33 29.34 -54.09
N ALA A 904 2.67 28.50 -53.15
CA ALA A 904 3.62 27.40 -53.31
C ALA A 904 3.17 26.41 -54.40
N GLN A 905 1.90 26.00 -54.39
CA GLN A 905 1.35 25.10 -55.42
C GLN A 905 1.42 25.70 -56.81
N TYR A 906 1.19 27.02 -56.95
CA TYR A 906 1.37 27.72 -58.23
C TYR A 906 2.83 27.72 -58.69
N TYR A 907 3.78 28.10 -57.82
CA TYR A 907 5.20 28.14 -58.17
C TYR A 907 5.79 26.75 -58.40
N LEU A 908 5.27 25.71 -57.72
CA LEU A 908 5.60 24.31 -58.03
C LEU A 908 5.27 24.01 -59.51
N GLY A 909 4.04 24.37 -59.93
CA GLY A 909 3.62 24.19 -61.31
C GLY A 909 4.48 25.01 -62.32
N GLU A 910 4.89 26.22 -61.98
CA GLU A 910 5.76 27.06 -62.76
C GLU A 910 7.17 26.45 -62.84
N THR A 911 7.73 26.01 -61.75
CA THR A 911 9.05 25.33 -61.70
C THR A 911 9.08 24.12 -62.58
N LEU A 912 8.09 23.24 -62.50
CA LEU A 912 7.98 22.04 -63.34
C LEU A 912 7.83 22.37 -64.82
N LEU A 913 7.16 23.50 -65.13
CA LEU A 913 7.01 23.97 -66.45
C LEU A 913 8.38 24.48 -67.09
N GLU A 914 9.17 25.13 -66.24
CA GLU A 914 10.55 25.56 -66.65
C GLU A 914 11.52 24.36 -66.77
N GLN A 915 11.34 23.30 -65.97
CA GLN A 915 12.02 22.01 -66.16
C GLN A 915 11.58 21.25 -67.40
N ASN A 916 10.57 21.75 -68.16
CA ASN A 916 9.91 21.07 -69.25
C ASN A 916 9.18 19.74 -68.86
N ASN A 917 8.91 19.54 -67.60
CA ASN A 917 8.10 18.43 -67.11
C ASN A 917 6.59 18.80 -67.23
N LEU A 918 6.09 18.69 -68.48
CA LEU A 918 4.76 19.20 -68.81
C LEU A 918 3.61 18.50 -68.06
N THR A 919 3.74 17.16 -67.79
CA THR A 919 2.70 16.36 -67.17
C THR A 919 2.49 16.78 -65.72
N ASP A 920 3.57 16.85 -64.97
CA ASP A 920 3.51 17.19 -63.54
C ASP A 920 3.21 18.69 -63.39
N ALA A 921 3.71 19.57 -64.27
CA ALA A 921 3.39 20.99 -64.30
C ALA A 921 1.87 21.24 -64.46
N ILE A 922 1.24 20.54 -65.42
CA ILE A 922 -0.21 20.62 -65.62
C ILE A 922 -0.97 20.10 -64.39
N SER A 923 -0.52 18.96 -63.85
CA SER A 923 -1.11 18.42 -62.61
C SER A 923 -1.01 19.39 -61.44
N ALA A 924 0.15 19.97 -61.19
CA ALA A 924 0.40 20.94 -60.13
C ALA A 924 -0.47 22.21 -60.32
N LEU A 925 -0.52 22.76 -61.49
CA LEU A 925 -1.33 23.95 -61.79
C LEU A 925 -2.84 23.70 -61.69
N VAL A 926 -3.30 22.51 -62.04
CA VAL A 926 -4.73 22.11 -61.88
C VAL A 926 -5.07 22.02 -60.40
N ARG A 927 -4.17 21.52 -59.57
CA ARG A 927 -4.38 21.44 -58.09
C ARG A 927 -4.59 22.81 -57.45
N VAL A 928 -3.99 23.91 -58.01
CA VAL A 928 -4.28 25.25 -57.48
C VAL A 928 -5.76 25.56 -57.54
N ASN A 929 -6.46 25.22 -58.62
CA ASN A 929 -7.88 25.45 -58.71
C ASN A 929 -8.75 24.49 -57.90
N THR A 930 -8.28 23.25 -57.68
CA THR A 930 -9.06 22.22 -57.01
C THR A 930 -8.90 22.24 -55.48
N ILE A 931 -7.70 22.55 -55.01
CA ILE A 931 -7.39 22.59 -53.56
C ILE A 931 -7.56 23.97 -52.97
N PHE A 932 -7.26 25.02 -53.76
CA PHE A 932 -7.21 26.42 -53.30
C PHE A 932 -8.18 27.34 -54.06
N PRO A 933 -9.46 26.97 -54.27
CA PRO A 933 -10.42 27.70 -55.11
C PRO A 933 -10.70 29.12 -54.63
N ASN A 934 -10.50 29.38 -53.35
CA ASN A 934 -10.80 30.67 -52.69
C ASN A 934 -9.72 31.73 -52.95
N TYR A 935 -8.56 31.39 -53.44
CA TYR A 935 -7.41 32.30 -53.69
C TYR A 935 -7.39 32.73 -55.16
N ASP A 936 -8.28 33.60 -55.52
CA ASP A 936 -8.65 34.03 -56.89
C ASP A 936 -7.42 34.47 -57.71
N GLU A 937 -6.44 35.16 -57.14
CA GLU A 937 -5.20 35.57 -57.77
C GLU A 937 -4.43 34.37 -58.27
N TRP A 938 -4.15 33.41 -57.39
CA TRP A 938 -3.31 32.23 -57.71
C TRP A 938 -4.05 31.29 -58.67
N VAL A 939 -5.36 31.15 -58.52
CA VAL A 939 -6.19 30.37 -59.46
C VAL A 939 -6.16 31.01 -60.86
N THR A 940 -6.26 32.34 -60.96
CA THR A 940 -6.23 33.05 -62.25
C THR A 940 -4.84 32.92 -62.89
N LYS A 941 -3.76 33.12 -62.11
CA LYS A 941 -2.37 32.89 -62.57
C LYS A 941 -2.14 31.46 -63.02
N SER A 942 -2.69 30.48 -62.33
CA SER A 942 -2.58 29.07 -62.68
C SER A 942 -3.25 28.76 -64.02
N PHE A 943 -4.44 29.34 -64.31
CA PHE A 943 -5.06 29.17 -65.61
C PHE A 943 -4.21 29.80 -66.77
N LEU A 944 -3.57 30.93 -66.55
CA LEU A 944 -2.66 31.50 -67.53
C LEU A 944 -1.50 30.55 -67.81
N LYS A 945 -0.82 30.06 -66.80
CA LYS A 945 0.32 29.11 -66.96
C LYS A 945 -0.09 27.75 -67.51
N LEU A 946 -1.32 27.25 -67.12
CA LEU A 946 -1.89 26.06 -67.77
C LEU A 946 -2.06 26.27 -69.27
N GLY A 947 -2.46 27.46 -69.72
CA GLY A 947 -2.49 27.82 -71.15
C GLY A 947 -1.12 27.68 -71.77
N ASP A 948 -0.06 28.20 -71.13
CA ASP A 948 1.31 28.09 -71.58
C ASP A 948 1.80 26.65 -71.65
N ALA A 949 1.48 25.86 -70.63
CA ALA A 949 1.81 24.43 -70.57
C ALA A 949 1.16 23.63 -71.72
N PHE A 950 -0.09 23.89 -72.02
CA PHE A 950 -0.80 23.25 -73.14
C PHE A 950 -0.28 23.74 -74.50
N VAL A 951 0.21 24.97 -74.61
CA VAL A 951 0.89 25.42 -75.81
C VAL A 951 2.17 24.61 -76.02
N LYS A 952 3.03 24.47 -75.03
CA LYS A 952 4.22 23.64 -75.06
C LYS A 952 3.89 22.18 -75.37
N GLN A 953 2.77 21.65 -74.91
CA GLN A 953 2.27 20.30 -75.19
C GLN A 953 1.64 20.18 -76.57
N LYS A 954 1.56 21.27 -77.37
CA LYS A 954 0.93 21.39 -78.70
C LYS A 954 -0.58 21.21 -78.73
N ASP A 955 -1.27 21.19 -77.49
CA ASP A 955 -2.71 21.13 -77.42
C ASP A 955 -3.33 22.54 -77.45
N LYS A 956 -3.47 23.07 -78.65
CA LYS A 956 -4.04 24.41 -78.85
C LYS A 956 -5.49 24.53 -78.36
N LYS A 957 -6.23 23.42 -78.35
CA LYS A 957 -7.64 23.42 -77.90
C LYS A 957 -7.72 23.71 -76.43
N LYS A 958 -7.02 22.97 -75.60
CA LYS A 958 -7.00 23.16 -74.11
C LYS A 958 -6.34 24.50 -73.73
N ALA A 959 -5.27 24.90 -74.46
CA ALA A 959 -4.65 26.20 -74.20
C ALA A 959 -5.66 27.34 -74.37
N ARG A 960 -6.45 27.35 -75.46
CA ARG A 960 -7.52 28.33 -75.68
C ARG A 960 -8.55 28.32 -74.58
N GLN A 961 -8.94 27.12 -74.06
CA GLN A 961 -9.86 27.00 -72.99
C GLN A 961 -9.33 27.68 -71.68
N MET A 962 -8.03 27.44 -71.34
CA MET A 962 -7.42 28.00 -70.17
C MET A 962 -7.32 29.53 -70.24
N TYR A 963 -6.87 30.08 -71.32
CA TYR A 963 -6.82 31.55 -71.48
C TYR A 963 -8.22 32.18 -71.49
N ARG A 964 -9.26 31.49 -71.95
CA ARG A 964 -10.64 31.94 -71.82
C ARG A 964 -11.10 31.92 -70.35
N LYS A 965 -10.69 30.92 -69.57
CA LYS A 965 -11.02 30.90 -68.13
C LYS A 965 -10.45 32.11 -67.37
N VAL A 966 -9.22 32.58 -67.76
CA VAL A 966 -8.63 33.81 -67.23
C VAL A 966 -9.55 35.01 -67.56
N LEU A 967 -9.97 35.15 -68.82
CA LEU A 967 -10.79 36.24 -69.27
C LEU A 967 -12.20 36.25 -68.69
N ASN A 968 -12.72 35.06 -68.37
CA ASN A 968 -14.02 34.92 -67.71
C ASN A 968 -13.96 35.33 -66.22
N ARG A 969 -12.82 35.18 -65.58
CA ARG A 969 -12.61 35.63 -64.20
C ARG A 969 -12.28 37.10 -64.13
N HIS A 970 -11.39 37.57 -64.97
CA HIS A 970 -10.94 38.95 -65.03
C HIS A 970 -11.00 39.49 -66.47
N SER A 971 -11.99 40.34 -66.74
CA SER A 971 -12.18 40.94 -68.07
C SER A 971 -11.24 42.12 -68.35
N LYS A 972 -10.62 42.72 -67.31
CA LYS A 972 -9.67 43.84 -67.42
C LYS A 972 -8.45 43.59 -66.58
N GLY A 973 -7.37 44.38 -66.77
CA GLY A 973 -6.16 44.31 -66.00
C GLY A 973 -5.03 43.59 -66.75
N LYS A 974 -3.82 43.57 -66.12
CA LYS A 974 -2.56 43.10 -66.75
C LYS A 974 -2.66 41.61 -67.15
N ILE A 975 -3.16 40.76 -66.28
CA ILE A 975 -3.28 39.29 -66.54
C ILE A 975 -4.29 39.01 -67.67
N ALA A 976 -5.41 39.74 -67.73
CA ALA A 976 -6.35 39.61 -68.82
C ALA A 976 -5.81 40.07 -70.18
N ASN A 977 -5.02 41.15 -70.17
CA ASN A 977 -4.34 41.59 -71.37
C ASN A 977 -3.31 40.52 -71.88
N GLU A 978 -2.57 39.91 -70.97
CA GLU A 978 -1.60 38.85 -71.34
C GLU A 978 -2.36 37.62 -71.89
N ALA A 979 -3.47 37.22 -71.28
CA ALA A 979 -4.24 36.11 -71.79
C ALA A 979 -4.82 36.37 -73.17
N ARG A 980 -5.24 37.63 -73.46
CA ARG A 980 -5.71 37.99 -74.82
C ARG A 980 -4.56 37.96 -75.87
N MET A 981 -3.38 38.42 -75.50
CA MET A 981 -2.24 38.35 -76.39
C MET A 981 -1.83 36.91 -76.70
N LYS A 982 -1.74 36.05 -75.69
CA LYS A 982 -1.42 34.64 -75.86
C LYS A 982 -2.53 33.91 -76.64
N LEU A 983 -3.82 34.24 -76.43
CA LEU A 983 -4.92 33.66 -77.21
C LEU A 983 -4.92 34.00 -78.66
N ARG A 984 -4.47 35.24 -79.04
CA ARG A 984 -4.31 35.67 -80.42
C ARG A 984 -3.16 34.92 -81.11
N ARG A 985 -2.06 34.63 -80.44
CA ARG A 985 -0.89 33.93 -80.98
C ARG A 985 -1.12 32.46 -81.32
N ILE A 986 -2.12 31.81 -80.76
CA ILE A 986 -2.45 30.40 -80.96
C ILE A 986 -3.68 30.16 -81.82
N ARG A 987 -4.17 31.21 -82.50
CA ARG A 987 -5.23 31.12 -83.49
C ARG A 987 -4.84 30.23 -84.66
#